data_5ed6c8948245ea313ac96deb089d543a
#
_entry.id   5ed6c8948245ea313ac96deb089d543a
#
_cell.length_a   1.000
_cell.length_b   1.000
_cell.length_c   1.000
_cell.angle_alpha   90.00
_cell.angle_beta   90.00
_cell.angle_gamma   90.00
#
_symmetry.space_group_name_H-M   'P 1'
#
loop_
_entity.id
_entity.type
_entity.pdbx_description
1 polymer ?
#
loop_
_entity_poly.entity_id
_entity_poly.type
_entity_poly.pdbx_seq_one_letter_code
_entity_poly.pdbx_strand_id
1 'polypeptide(L)'
;MRDAFRLTLSLALLLATVACGRGLESGDLSLSVDKAGSLHLVTAAAKTPLIQDAATLSTLTSGGSEVAFGPSQVSGQMCSDAFGKGSSMVFESSSQKGLVREVSVTAYDNYPSTLVVRAVYTNDSDEAIAVDGWSVCCLRVNAAGDDPCFWSFQGQSTEERDDWLLPVGDGFWQKNYMGMNNSDYGGGIPVVCLWRKDAGVMIGHLEPNPVLVSLPVRKQAGEDFATIGIVKEYDSPLLLQPGESLETCESFISVFTGDCFSALRGYAKLLECNGVVMPQSEPDAFEPAWCAWGYERHFTIDEIVGTLPKVKELGFKWATLDDGYQIAEGDWELTKERFPHGDADMKYMVEQFHANGLKAELWWAPLAADPGSSFLKKYPASVILDKDGKPQDITWWDSWYLSPVDEDVIREQKALVAKFIGEWGFDGLKLDGQHMNAVAPDYNPAHHPDDPEKDVRELPDFFKMIYQTARDIKPHAVLQFCPCGDCFSVYHLPYVNKTVSSDPESSWQIRTKGYVLRALAPRTAYYGDHIELSDGGNDYQTQLGIGAVLGTKFTWPKDNPHVRRSYLLTPEKEAQLKNALEIYAAKRLSEGEIVPGLYDVGYDFPETYVIRKDGVLNYAFYTRGPKVEQVELRGLEKGCKYQINDYYNHVDYGVVTASDKTVLDVDFDHALLLEAIKQ
;
A
#
# COMPACT_ATOMS: atom_id res chain seq x y z
N MET A 1 -43.86 3.41 24.93
CA MET A 1 -42.52 3.97 24.84
C MET A 1 -42.07 4.23 23.37
N ARG A 2 -43.00 4.61 22.48
CA ARG A 2 -42.70 4.94 21.07
C ARG A 2 -43.06 6.37 20.67
N ASP A 3 -43.64 7.16 21.60
CA ASP A 3 -44.09 8.54 21.29
C ASP A 3 -43.27 9.65 21.94
N ALA A 4 -42.20 9.34 22.67
CA ALA A 4 -41.30 10.34 23.29
C ALA A 4 -40.13 10.73 22.45
N PHE A 5 -39.88 10.10 21.27
CA PHE A 5 -38.72 10.34 20.41
C PHE A 5 -39.03 11.26 19.21
N ARG A 6 -40.29 11.62 18.98
CA ARG A 6 -40.70 12.50 17.89
C ARG A 6 -40.80 13.99 18.21
N LEU A 7 -40.65 14.38 19.49
CA LEU A 7 -40.82 15.78 19.89
C LEU A 7 -39.51 16.56 20.13
N THR A 8 -38.34 15.92 20.07
CA THR A 8 -37.03 16.57 20.23
C THR A 8 -36.32 16.88 18.91
N LEU A 9 -36.82 16.39 17.77
CA LEU A 9 -36.26 16.69 16.45
C LEU A 9 -36.82 17.97 15.80
N SER A 10 -37.89 18.55 16.34
CA SER A 10 -38.55 19.73 15.74
C SER A 10 -38.12 21.09 16.33
N LEU A 11 -37.19 21.12 17.28
CA LEU A 11 -36.74 22.39 17.88
C LEU A 11 -35.29 22.78 17.56
N ALA A 12 -34.54 21.92 16.83
CA ALA A 12 -33.18 22.22 16.33
C ALA A 12 -33.17 22.76 14.87
N LEU A 13 -34.36 22.91 14.26
CA LEU A 13 -34.49 23.35 12.86
C LEU A 13 -34.67 24.86 12.68
N LEU A 14 -34.40 25.69 13.71
CA LEU A 14 -34.72 27.10 13.61
C LEU A 14 -33.59 28.05 14.01
N LEU A 15 -32.32 27.74 13.74
CA LEU A 15 -31.23 28.74 13.79
C LEU A 15 -29.98 28.28 13.03
N ALA A 16 -30.12 27.99 11.74
CA ALA A 16 -28.99 27.98 10.81
C ALA A 16 -29.48 28.44 9.44
N THR A 17 -29.90 29.70 9.33
CA THR A 17 -29.78 30.41 8.07
C THR A 17 -28.32 30.72 7.84
N VAL A 18 -27.51 29.66 7.57
CA VAL A 18 -26.24 29.81 6.89
C VAL A 18 -26.56 30.35 5.53
N ALA A 19 -25.94 31.44 5.15
CA ALA A 19 -26.07 32.08 3.87
C ALA A 19 -26.03 30.97 2.77
N CYS A 20 -27.15 30.81 2.06
CA CYS A 20 -27.24 30.01 0.86
C CYS A 20 -26.37 30.61 -0.26
N GLY A 21 -25.06 30.57 -0.08
CA GLY A 21 -24.13 30.60 -1.19
C GLY A 21 -24.27 29.27 -1.90
N ARG A 22 -24.45 29.28 -3.23
CA ARG A 22 -24.59 28.07 -4.05
C ARG A 22 -23.23 27.34 -4.22
N GLY A 23 -22.41 27.24 -3.17
CA GLY A 23 -21.08 26.67 -3.26
C GLY A 23 -20.53 26.20 -1.90
N LEU A 24 -19.57 25.26 -1.99
CA LEU A 24 -18.81 24.70 -0.88
C LEU A 24 -17.32 24.93 -1.15
N GLU A 25 -16.61 25.52 -0.19
CA GLU A 25 -15.17 25.82 -0.30
C GLU A 25 -14.37 24.90 0.63
N SER A 26 -13.26 24.38 0.14
CA SER A 26 -12.29 23.59 0.91
C SER A 26 -10.88 23.87 0.42
N GLY A 27 -10.17 24.80 1.06
CA GLY A 27 -8.83 25.18 0.64
C GLY A 27 -8.77 25.60 -0.84
N ASP A 28 -8.05 24.81 -1.64
CA ASP A 28 -7.92 25.06 -3.09
C ASP A 28 -9.02 24.44 -3.95
N LEU A 29 -10.00 23.76 -3.33
CA LEU A 29 -11.16 23.19 -4.01
C LEU A 29 -12.41 24.04 -3.78
N SER A 30 -13.16 24.33 -4.83
CA SER A 30 -14.51 24.87 -4.72
C SER A 30 -15.50 24.07 -5.55
N LEU A 31 -16.64 23.74 -4.95
CA LEU A 31 -17.78 23.13 -5.58
C LEU A 31 -18.90 24.17 -5.66
N SER A 32 -19.44 24.37 -6.85
CA SER A 32 -20.59 25.26 -7.04
C SER A 32 -21.65 24.61 -7.93
N VAL A 33 -22.88 25.12 -7.80
CA VAL A 33 -24.03 24.70 -8.61
C VAL A 33 -24.54 25.90 -9.39
N ASP A 34 -24.64 25.79 -10.72
CA ASP A 34 -25.18 26.85 -11.55
C ASP A 34 -26.73 26.95 -11.47
N LYS A 35 -27.30 27.89 -12.22
CA LYS A 35 -28.77 28.08 -12.27
C LYS A 35 -29.51 26.91 -12.94
N ALA A 36 -28.80 26.10 -13.73
CA ALA A 36 -29.35 24.93 -14.39
C ALA A 36 -29.22 23.66 -13.52
N GLY A 37 -28.55 23.74 -12.37
CA GLY A 37 -28.30 22.60 -11.50
C GLY A 37 -27.05 21.82 -11.86
N SER A 38 -26.21 22.36 -12.77
CA SER A 38 -24.94 21.72 -13.13
C SER A 38 -23.87 21.93 -12.05
N LEU A 39 -23.11 20.89 -11.77
CA LEU A 39 -22.02 20.93 -10.79
C LEU A 39 -20.73 21.43 -11.44
N HIS A 40 -20.08 22.38 -10.79
CA HIS A 40 -18.77 22.88 -11.20
C HIS A 40 -17.78 22.69 -10.04
N LEU A 41 -16.72 21.93 -10.31
CA LEU A 41 -15.62 21.71 -9.40
C LEU A 41 -14.37 22.41 -9.94
N VAL A 42 -13.87 23.39 -9.21
CA VAL A 42 -12.75 24.23 -9.63
C VAL A 42 -11.60 24.10 -8.62
N THR A 43 -10.38 24.19 -9.13
CA THR A 43 -9.18 24.31 -8.28
C THR A 43 -8.59 25.71 -8.39
N ALA A 44 -8.22 26.31 -7.25
CA ALA A 44 -7.58 27.62 -7.20
C ALA A 44 -6.05 27.55 -7.32
N ALA A 45 -5.43 26.38 -7.03
CA ALA A 45 -4.00 26.25 -6.85
C ALA A 45 -3.16 26.29 -8.14
N ALA A 46 -3.72 25.96 -9.29
CA ALA A 46 -2.97 25.86 -10.55
C ALA A 46 -3.16 27.09 -11.44
N LYS A 47 -2.10 27.49 -12.15
CA LYS A 47 -2.20 28.54 -13.19
C LYS A 47 -3.20 28.21 -14.28
N THR A 48 -3.40 26.93 -14.54
CA THR A 48 -4.44 26.36 -15.42
C THR A 48 -5.33 25.47 -14.55
N PRO A 49 -6.67 25.56 -14.66
CA PRO A 49 -7.55 24.72 -13.87
C PRO A 49 -7.18 23.25 -13.99
N LEU A 50 -6.95 22.58 -12.86
CA LEU A 50 -6.56 21.16 -12.82
C LEU A 50 -7.75 20.24 -13.14
N ILE A 51 -8.94 20.58 -12.61
CA ILE A 51 -10.16 19.83 -12.84
C ILE A 51 -11.06 20.65 -13.75
N GLN A 52 -11.47 20.05 -14.86
CA GLN A 52 -12.52 20.59 -15.72
C GLN A 52 -13.88 20.09 -15.21
N ASP A 53 -14.94 20.82 -15.54
CA ASP A 53 -16.31 20.58 -15.07
C ASP A 53 -16.61 19.10 -14.76
N ALA A 54 -16.85 18.82 -13.49
CA ALA A 54 -17.31 17.50 -13.06
C ALA A 54 -18.82 17.42 -13.33
N ALA A 55 -19.20 16.81 -14.42
CA ALA A 55 -20.60 16.74 -14.82
C ALA A 55 -21.46 15.99 -13.81
N THR A 56 -20.92 14.97 -13.13
CA THR A 56 -21.69 14.12 -12.21
C THR A 56 -20.79 13.51 -11.16
N LEU A 57 -21.05 13.79 -9.87
CA LEU A 57 -20.29 13.22 -8.76
C LEU A 57 -20.62 11.74 -8.51
N SER A 58 -21.79 11.26 -8.96
CA SER A 58 -22.18 9.85 -8.86
C SER A 58 -23.16 9.48 -9.95
N THR A 59 -22.97 8.30 -10.56
CA THR A 59 -23.87 7.69 -11.55
C THR A 59 -24.23 6.26 -11.14
N LEU A 60 -25.34 5.75 -11.70
CA LEU A 60 -25.81 4.38 -11.54
C LEU A 60 -26.18 3.81 -12.89
N THR A 61 -25.84 2.55 -13.16
CA THR A 61 -26.19 1.82 -14.38
C THR A 61 -27.24 0.77 -14.11
N SER A 62 -28.21 0.65 -15.02
CA SER A 62 -29.31 -0.32 -14.97
C SER A 62 -29.72 -0.71 -16.38
N GLY A 63 -29.75 -2.02 -16.67
CA GLY A 63 -30.06 -2.54 -18.00
C GLY A 63 -29.05 -2.09 -19.06
N GLY A 64 -27.76 -2.07 -18.71
CA GLY A 64 -26.65 -1.70 -19.60
C GLY A 64 -26.56 -0.21 -19.94
N SER A 65 -27.28 0.65 -19.23
CA SER A 65 -27.30 2.10 -19.51
C SER A 65 -27.27 2.91 -18.22
N GLU A 66 -26.67 4.12 -18.28
CA GLU A 66 -26.72 5.07 -17.19
C GLU A 66 -28.16 5.53 -16.91
N VAL A 67 -28.57 5.55 -15.65
CA VAL A 67 -29.87 6.04 -15.22
C VAL A 67 -29.90 7.56 -15.25
N ALA A 68 -30.82 8.13 -16.02
CA ALA A 68 -31.01 9.58 -16.05
C ALA A 68 -31.81 10.07 -14.85
N PHE A 69 -31.25 11.03 -14.12
CA PHE A 69 -31.91 11.73 -13.02
C PHE A 69 -32.36 13.12 -13.44
N GLY A 70 -33.46 13.58 -12.84
CA GLY A 70 -33.95 14.95 -13.02
C GLY A 70 -33.03 15.97 -12.29
N PRO A 71 -33.42 17.28 -12.39
CA PRO A 71 -32.70 18.34 -11.68
C PRO A 71 -32.64 18.07 -10.17
N SER A 72 -31.50 18.34 -9.54
CA SER A 72 -31.32 18.13 -8.10
C SER A 72 -31.94 19.27 -7.28
N GLN A 73 -32.60 18.91 -6.18
CA GLN A 73 -32.82 19.82 -5.07
C GLN A 73 -31.52 19.89 -4.26
N VAL A 74 -31.10 21.12 -3.89
CA VAL A 74 -29.85 21.34 -3.20
C VAL A 74 -30.12 21.95 -1.83
N SER A 75 -29.55 21.34 -0.80
CA SER A 75 -29.57 21.85 0.57
C SER A 75 -28.17 21.90 1.16
N GLY A 76 -27.96 22.74 2.18
CA GLY A 76 -26.68 22.83 2.89
C GLY A 76 -26.89 22.61 4.38
N GLN A 77 -25.93 21.95 5.02
CA GLN A 77 -25.95 21.71 6.47
C GLN A 77 -24.55 21.70 7.07
N MET A 78 -24.46 22.00 8.37
CA MET A 78 -23.24 21.76 9.13
C MET A 78 -23.22 20.31 9.60
N CYS A 79 -22.04 19.68 9.61
CA CYS A 79 -21.83 18.32 10.11
C CYS A 79 -20.73 18.29 11.18
N SER A 80 -20.72 17.22 11.96
CA SER A 80 -19.62 16.88 12.86
C SER A 80 -19.64 15.37 13.10
N ASP A 81 -18.57 14.71 12.70
CA ASP A 81 -18.41 13.24 12.76
C ASP A 81 -16.95 12.87 13.08
N ALA A 82 -16.50 11.67 12.67
CA ALA A 82 -15.13 11.21 12.88
C ALA A 82 -14.06 12.08 12.19
N PHE A 83 -14.39 12.72 11.08
CA PHE A 83 -13.49 13.66 10.38
C PHE A 83 -13.43 15.05 11.03
N GLY A 84 -14.32 15.33 11.97
CA GLY A 84 -14.42 16.61 12.67
C GLY A 84 -15.62 17.44 12.23
N LYS A 85 -15.50 18.76 12.36
CA LYS A 85 -16.52 19.70 11.92
C LYS A 85 -16.36 20.02 10.44
N GLY A 86 -17.50 20.26 9.79
CA GLY A 86 -17.50 20.58 8.37
C GLY A 86 -18.82 21.17 7.89
N SER A 87 -18.85 21.48 6.61
CA SER A 87 -20.04 21.92 5.87
C SER A 87 -20.34 20.93 4.78
N SER A 88 -21.61 20.56 4.61
CA SER A 88 -22.06 19.59 3.62
C SER A 88 -23.09 20.22 2.70
N MET A 89 -23.00 19.90 1.40
CA MET A 89 -24.07 20.11 0.41
C MET A 89 -24.69 18.77 0.05
N VAL A 90 -26.00 18.70 0.02
CA VAL A 90 -26.78 17.52 -0.31
C VAL A 90 -27.59 17.79 -1.58
N PHE A 91 -27.46 16.90 -2.55
CA PHE A 91 -28.10 16.93 -3.85
C PHE A 91 -29.10 15.77 -3.96
N GLU A 92 -30.38 16.05 -3.94
CA GLU A 92 -31.43 15.05 -4.06
C GLU A 92 -32.07 15.15 -5.47
N SER A 93 -32.21 14.02 -6.16
CA SER A 93 -32.83 13.95 -7.49
C SER A 93 -33.52 12.60 -7.69
N SER A 94 -34.53 12.58 -8.57
CA SER A 94 -35.30 11.36 -8.86
C SER A 94 -35.21 11.02 -10.34
N SER A 95 -35.25 9.71 -10.64
CA SER A 95 -35.35 9.17 -11.99
C SER A 95 -36.79 8.87 -12.35
N GLN A 96 -37.08 8.73 -13.68
CA GLN A 96 -38.38 8.29 -14.16
C GLN A 96 -38.74 6.84 -13.74
N LYS A 97 -37.73 6.04 -13.35
CA LYS A 97 -37.90 4.65 -12.90
C LYS A 97 -38.20 4.53 -11.39
N GLY A 98 -38.34 5.64 -10.67
CA GLY A 98 -38.60 5.64 -9.23
C GLY A 98 -37.36 5.48 -8.37
N LEU A 99 -36.14 5.63 -8.91
CA LEU A 99 -34.94 5.74 -8.09
C LEU A 99 -34.80 7.16 -7.58
N VAL A 100 -34.56 7.31 -6.29
CA VAL A 100 -34.12 8.56 -5.65
C VAL A 100 -32.62 8.47 -5.42
N ARG A 101 -31.87 9.49 -5.87
CA ARG A 101 -30.44 9.64 -5.64
C ARG A 101 -30.21 10.80 -4.69
N GLU A 102 -29.52 10.54 -3.60
CA GLU A 102 -28.94 11.54 -2.70
C GLU A 102 -27.42 11.52 -2.80
N VAL A 103 -26.79 12.63 -3.13
CA VAL A 103 -25.33 12.79 -3.10
C VAL A 103 -24.99 13.86 -2.08
N SER A 104 -24.21 13.50 -1.06
CA SER A 104 -23.67 14.45 -0.10
C SER A 104 -22.19 14.70 -0.37
N VAL A 105 -21.79 15.98 -0.33
CA VAL A 105 -20.40 16.42 -0.48
C VAL A 105 -20.04 17.26 0.73
N THR A 106 -19.01 16.87 1.45
CA THR A 106 -18.62 17.49 2.72
C THR A 106 -17.18 18.01 2.67
N ALA A 107 -17.01 19.26 3.07
CA ALA A 107 -15.72 19.88 3.33
C ALA A 107 -15.49 19.93 4.84
N TYR A 108 -14.41 19.30 5.33
CA TYR A 108 -14.06 19.27 6.74
C TYR A 108 -12.97 20.27 7.07
N ASP A 109 -13.10 20.97 8.22
CA ASP A 109 -12.15 21.99 8.66
C ASP A 109 -10.71 21.44 8.83
N ASN A 110 -10.61 20.17 9.22
CA ASN A 110 -9.32 19.48 9.44
C ASN A 110 -8.63 19.01 8.16
N TYR A 111 -9.33 18.99 7.02
CA TYR A 111 -8.83 18.44 5.74
C TYR A 111 -9.02 19.45 4.61
N PRO A 112 -8.24 20.58 4.64
CA PRO A 112 -8.32 21.57 3.56
C PRO A 112 -7.95 20.93 2.21
N SER A 113 -8.56 21.44 1.15
CA SER A 113 -8.39 20.94 -0.23
C SER A 113 -8.88 19.51 -0.45
N THR A 114 -9.79 19.03 0.41
CA THR A 114 -10.40 17.70 0.32
C THR A 114 -11.92 17.80 0.45
N LEU A 115 -12.63 17.07 -0.40
CA LEU A 115 -14.08 16.89 -0.34
C LEU A 115 -14.38 15.40 -0.18
N VAL A 116 -15.21 15.05 0.81
CA VAL A 116 -15.71 13.67 1.00
C VAL A 116 -17.07 13.56 0.33
N VAL A 117 -17.28 12.50 -0.44
CA VAL A 117 -18.46 12.26 -1.28
C VAL A 117 -19.10 10.94 -0.88
N ARG A 118 -20.41 10.98 -0.61
CA ARG A 118 -21.27 9.79 -0.40
C ARG A 118 -22.46 9.87 -1.34
N ALA A 119 -22.87 8.73 -1.90
CA ALA A 119 -24.09 8.67 -2.69
C ALA A 119 -24.95 7.49 -2.25
N VAL A 120 -26.26 7.74 -2.14
CA VAL A 120 -27.27 6.77 -1.77
C VAL A 120 -28.35 6.74 -2.87
N TYR A 121 -28.72 5.55 -3.29
CA TYR A 121 -29.75 5.30 -4.27
C TYR A 121 -30.87 4.48 -3.63
N THR A 122 -32.06 5.05 -3.50
CA THR A 122 -33.22 4.39 -2.89
C THR A 122 -34.25 4.03 -3.98
N ASN A 123 -34.73 2.81 -3.96
CA ASN A 123 -35.82 2.38 -4.82
C ASN A 123 -37.16 2.80 -4.19
N ASP A 124 -37.75 3.91 -4.68
CA ASP A 124 -39.06 4.43 -4.25
C ASP A 124 -40.18 3.98 -5.20
N SER A 125 -39.94 2.96 -6.03
CA SER A 125 -40.94 2.35 -6.89
C SER A 125 -41.56 1.10 -6.26
N ASP A 126 -42.65 0.57 -6.90
CA ASP A 126 -43.32 -0.64 -6.45
C ASP A 126 -42.67 -1.93 -7.00
N GLU A 127 -41.65 -1.82 -7.84
CA GLU A 127 -40.98 -2.95 -8.51
C GLU A 127 -39.49 -3.01 -8.17
N ALA A 128 -38.90 -4.22 -8.18
CA ALA A 128 -37.47 -4.39 -8.01
C ALA A 128 -36.70 -3.79 -9.20
N ILE A 129 -35.61 -3.07 -8.93
CA ILE A 129 -34.75 -2.46 -9.95
C ILE A 129 -33.40 -3.20 -9.97
N ALA A 130 -33.03 -3.69 -11.16
CA ALA A 130 -31.73 -4.29 -11.39
C ALA A 130 -30.66 -3.21 -11.56
N VAL A 131 -29.61 -3.27 -10.76
CA VAL A 131 -28.46 -2.36 -10.79
C VAL A 131 -27.23 -3.11 -11.30
N ASP A 132 -26.66 -2.67 -12.41
CA ASP A 132 -25.48 -3.29 -13.01
C ASP A 132 -24.17 -2.76 -12.39
N GLY A 133 -24.20 -1.55 -11.82
CA GLY A 133 -23.06 -0.91 -11.19
C GLY A 133 -23.29 0.56 -10.88
N TRP A 134 -22.27 1.18 -10.35
CA TRP A 134 -22.26 2.62 -10.06
C TRP A 134 -20.86 3.22 -10.24
N SER A 135 -20.81 4.53 -10.38
CA SER A 135 -19.54 5.25 -10.31
C SER A 135 -19.63 6.50 -9.43
N VAL A 136 -18.49 6.90 -8.86
CA VAL A 136 -18.38 8.08 -8.00
C VAL A 136 -17.03 8.77 -8.22
N CYS A 137 -16.96 10.07 -7.98
CA CYS A 137 -15.76 10.91 -8.17
C CYS A 137 -15.16 10.82 -9.58
N CYS A 138 -15.99 10.73 -10.62
CA CYS A 138 -15.55 10.71 -12.00
C CYS A 138 -15.14 12.12 -12.45
N LEU A 139 -13.85 12.32 -12.71
CA LEU A 139 -13.26 13.61 -13.00
C LEU A 139 -12.61 13.64 -14.38
N ARG A 140 -12.65 14.83 -15.01
CA ARG A 140 -11.83 15.17 -16.17
C ARG A 140 -10.71 16.08 -15.68
N VAL A 141 -9.48 15.57 -15.72
CA VAL A 141 -8.28 16.27 -15.26
C VAL A 141 -7.60 16.89 -16.46
N ASN A 142 -7.37 18.20 -16.41
CA ASN A 142 -6.79 18.94 -17.53
C ASN A 142 -5.35 18.46 -17.81
N ALA A 143 -5.17 17.89 -19.00
CA ALA A 143 -3.94 17.30 -19.51
C ALA A 143 -3.30 18.10 -20.65
N ALA A 144 -3.72 19.35 -20.85
CA ALA A 144 -3.11 20.22 -21.86
C ALA A 144 -1.67 20.53 -21.47
N GLY A 145 -0.73 20.28 -22.38
CA GLY A 145 0.69 20.52 -22.16
C GLY A 145 1.59 19.45 -22.74
N ASP A 146 2.68 19.17 -22.04
CA ASP A 146 3.70 18.21 -22.46
C ASP A 146 3.20 16.76 -22.38
N ASP A 147 3.82 15.86 -23.14
CA ASP A 147 3.62 14.41 -23.04
C ASP A 147 4.90 13.75 -22.48
N PRO A 148 4.85 13.06 -21.30
CA PRO A 148 3.68 12.80 -20.46
C PRO A 148 3.16 14.05 -19.73
N CYS A 149 1.83 14.16 -19.66
CA CYS A 149 1.17 15.30 -19.02
C CYS A 149 1.11 15.21 -17.50
N PHE A 150 1.18 13.99 -16.95
CA PHE A 150 1.21 13.69 -15.52
C PHE A 150 2.18 12.56 -15.21
N TRP A 151 2.64 12.53 -13.96
CA TRP A 151 2.99 11.30 -13.28
C TRP A 151 1.80 10.84 -12.45
N SER A 152 1.75 9.54 -12.18
CA SER A 152 0.64 8.94 -11.46
C SER A 152 1.09 7.89 -10.47
N PHE A 153 0.32 7.71 -9.39
CA PHE A 153 0.37 6.53 -8.54
C PHE A 153 -0.79 5.61 -8.92
N GLN A 154 -0.46 4.33 -9.15
CA GLN A 154 -1.39 3.27 -9.55
C GLN A 154 -1.31 2.15 -8.49
N GLY A 155 -2.31 2.08 -7.61
CA GLY A 155 -2.26 1.23 -6.41
C GLY A 155 -2.62 -0.24 -6.62
N GLN A 156 -2.82 -0.71 -7.86
CA GLN A 156 -3.18 -2.10 -8.15
C GLN A 156 -1.98 -3.06 -8.13
N SER A 157 -2.26 -4.33 -7.91
CA SER A 157 -1.33 -5.45 -8.15
C SER A 157 -1.70 -6.18 -9.42
N THR A 158 -0.70 -6.57 -10.23
CA THR A 158 -0.86 -7.32 -11.47
C THR A 158 0.19 -8.41 -11.61
N GLU A 159 -0.09 -9.40 -12.44
CA GLU A 159 0.85 -10.49 -12.77
C GLU A 159 2.14 -9.95 -13.41
N GLU A 160 2.04 -8.87 -14.16
CA GLU A 160 3.19 -8.21 -14.79
C GLU A 160 4.09 -7.48 -13.78
N ARG A 161 3.62 -7.32 -12.53
CA ARG A 161 4.36 -6.64 -11.44
C ARG A 161 4.79 -5.23 -11.83
N ASP A 162 3.88 -4.51 -12.49
CA ASP A 162 4.10 -3.15 -12.96
C ASP A 162 4.54 -2.19 -11.85
N ASP A 163 5.27 -1.16 -12.24
CA ASP A 163 5.61 -0.06 -11.35
C ASP A 163 4.35 0.67 -10.87
N TRP A 164 4.37 1.13 -9.62
CA TRP A 164 3.25 1.88 -9.04
C TRP A 164 3.25 3.35 -9.45
N LEU A 165 4.43 3.87 -9.82
CA LEU A 165 4.60 5.24 -10.27
C LEU A 165 4.85 5.23 -11.78
N LEU A 166 3.87 5.73 -12.53
CA LEU A 166 3.87 5.68 -13.99
C LEU A 166 3.63 7.07 -14.60
N PRO A 167 4.30 7.38 -15.73
CA PRO A 167 3.98 8.56 -16.51
C PRO A 167 2.67 8.33 -17.30
N VAL A 168 1.78 9.33 -17.31
CA VAL A 168 0.52 9.31 -18.04
C VAL A 168 0.65 10.18 -19.27
N GLY A 169 0.71 9.55 -20.44
CA GLY A 169 0.78 10.17 -21.75
C GLY A 169 -0.35 9.70 -22.67
N ASP A 170 -0.28 10.08 -23.94
CA ASP A 170 -1.26 9.67 -24.94
C ASP A 170 -1.39 8.15 -25.06
N GLY A 171 -2.64 7.66 -24.99
CA GLY A 171 -2.95 6.24 -25.06
C GLY A 171 -2.87 5.49 -23.70
N PHE A 172 -2.59 6.18 -22.61
CA PHE A 172 -2.53 5.55 -21.30
C PHE A 172 -3.89 4.98 -20.87
N TRP A 173 -3.87 3.74 -20.39
CA TRP A 173 -5.04 3.08 -19.81
C TRP A 173 -4.61 2.13 -18.70
N GLN A 174 -5.23 2.24 -17.54
CA GLN A 174 -5.10 1.30 -16.45
C GLN A 174 -6.41 1.19 -15.69
N LYS A 175 -6.88 -0.04 -15.46
CA LYS A 175 -8.17 -0.30 -14.79
C LYS A 175 -8.08 -0.08 -13.29
N ASN A 176 -6.95 -0.40 -12.67
CA ASN A 176 -6.75 -0.38 -11.21
C ASN A 176 -7.86 -1.12 -10.45
N TYR A 177 -8.09 -2.37 -10.78
CA TYR A 177 -9.07 -3.20 -10.11
C TYR A 177 -8.54 -3.65 -8.74
N MET A 178 -9.31 -3.41 -7.67
CA MET A 178 -8.95 -3.70 -6.30
C MET A 178 -9.33 -5.12 -5.84
N GLY A 179 -9.93 -5.93 -6.68
CA GLY A 179 -10.16 -7.34 -6.44
C GLY A 179 -9.03 -8.21 -7.03
N MET A 180 -9.16 -9.52 -6.83
CA MET A 180 -8.30 -10.50 -7.47
C MET A 180 -8.56 -10.51 -8.99
N ASN A 181 -7.51 -10.51 -9.79
CA ASN A 181 -7.59 -10.57 -11.25
C ASN A 181 -7.68 -12.03 -11.75
N ASN A 182 -7.35 -12.30 -13.02
CA ASN A 182 -7.44 -13.64 -13.60
C ASN A 182 -6.43 -14.66 -13.03
N SER A 183 -5.46 -14.21 -12.24
CA SER A 183 -4.50 -15.02 -11.48
C SER A 183 -4.77 -14.82 -9.99
N ASP A 184 -3.83 -15.19 -9.15
CA ASP A 184 -3.86 -14.97 -7.71
C ASP A 184 -3.30 -13.59 -7.28
N TYR A 185 -3.00 -12.71 -8.25
CA TYR A 185 -2.63 -11.33 -7.99
C TYR A 185 -3.87 -10.45 -7.80
N GLY A 186 -3.75 -9.40 -7.03
CA GLY A 186 -4.84 -8.45 -6.87
C GLY A 186 -4.74 -7.59 -5.63
N GLY A 187 -5.77 -6.79 -5.41
CA GLY A 187 -5.84 -5.84 -4.31
C GLY A 187 -4.89 -4.67 -4.49
N GLY A 188 -4.57 -4.04 -3.37
CA GLY A 188 -3.64 -2.91 -3.32
C GLY A 188 -4.14 -1.75 -2.47
N ILE A 189 -3.84 -0.54 -2.93
CA ILE A 189 -4.19 0.71 -2.27
C ILE A 189 -5.28 1.40 -3.11
N PRO A 190 -6.53 1.53 -2.60
CA PRO A 190 -7.67 2.01 -3.38
C PRO A 190 -7.66 3.53 -3.56
N VAL A 191 -6.57 4.02 -4.13
CA VAL A 191 -6.30 5.43 -4.43
C VAL A 191 -5.59 5.53 -5.76
N VAL A 192 -5.94 6.51 -6.57
CA VAL A 192 -5.13 6.98 -7.68
C VAL A 192 -4.84 8.45 -7.52
N CYS A 193 -3.63 8.87 -7.82
CA CYS A 193 -3.30 10.28 -7.91
C CYS A 193 -2.54 10.61 -9.18
N LEU A 194 -2.84 11.77 -9.74
CA LEU A 194 -2.16 12.37 -10.88
C LEU A 194 -1.53 13.66 -10.42
N TRP A 195 -0.24 13.89 -10.75
CA TRP A 195 0.43 15.14 -10.42
C TRP A 195 1.29 15.65 -11.56
N ARG A 196 1.48 16.95 -11.56
CA ARG A 196 2.44 17.71 -12.35
C ARG A 196 3.13 18.72 -11.43
N LYS A 197 4.11 19.47 -11.93
CA LYS A 197 4.96 20.36 -11.09
C LYS A 197 4.20 21.38 -10.24
N ASP A 198 3.01 21.81 -10.65
CA ASP A 198 2.27 22.88 -9.98
C ASP A 198 1.08 22.39 -9.14
N ALA A 199 0.52 21.23 -9.44
CA ALA A 199 -0.60 20.67 -8.70
C ALA A 199 -0.85 19.20 -9.02
N GLY A 200 -1.53 18.52 -8.08
CA GLY A 200 -2.02 17.15 -8.25
C GLY A 200 -3.46 16.99 -7.78
N VAL A 201 -4.10 15.93 -8.26
CA VAL A 201 -5.40 15.47 -7.80
C VAL A 201 -5.34 14.01 -7.40
N MET A 202 -6.03 13.67 -6.34
CA MET A 202 -6.17 12.32 -5.81
C MET A 202 -7.64 12.00 -5.61
N ILE A 203 -8.05 10.81 -5.98
CA ILE A 203 -9.34 10.20 -5.62
C ILE A 203 -9.11 8.83 -5.01
N GLY A 204 -10.06 8.39 -4.20
CA GLY A 204 -10.05 7.06 -3.60
C GLY A 204 -11.25 6.89 -2.69
N HIS A 205 -11.33 5.75 -2.02
CA HIS A 205 -12.36 5.53 -1.01
C HIS A 205 -11.77 5.35 0.39
N LEU A 206 -12.62 5.54 1.40
CA LEU A 206 -12.28 5.56 2.82
C LEU A 206 -12.91 4.40 3.58
N GLU A 207 -13.44 3.40 2.87
CA GLU A 207 -14.02 2.21 3.52
C GLU A 207 -12.96 1.54 4.41
N PRO A 208 -13.32 1.08 5.61
CA PRO A 208 -12.39 0.43 6.53
C PRO A 208 -12.00 -0.99 6.11
N ASN A 209 -12.71 -1.55 5.14
CA ASN A 209 -12.50 -2.89 4.60
C ASN A 209 -12.37 -2.87 3.08
N PRO A 210 -11.76 -3.89 2.47
CA PRO A 210 -11.66 -4.00 1.02
C PRO A 210 -13.02 -4.00 0.33
N VAL A 211 -13.11 -3.31 -0.79
CA VAL A 211 -14.28 -3.27 -1.67
C VAL A 211 -13.85 -3.55 -3.11
N LEU A 212 -14.61 -4.38 -3.81
CA LEU A 212 -14.35 -4.71 -5.21
C LEU A 212 -14.78 -3.56 -6.12
N VAL A 213 -13.88 -2.61 -6.32
CA VAL A 213 -14.02 -1.46 -7.23
C VAL A 213 -12.82 -1.36 -8.15
N SER A 214 -12.97 -0.60 -9.23
CA SER A 214 -11.86 -0.17 -10.09
C SER A 214 -11.66 1.33 -9.95
N LEU A 215 -10.42 1.79 -10.09
CA LEU A 215 -10.07 3.20 -10.13
C LEU A 215 -9.41 3.53 -11.49
N PRO A 216 -10.18 3.49 -12.61
CA PRO A 216 -9.63 3.63 -13.95
C PRO A 216 -8.94 4.98 -14.14
N VAL A 217 -7.78 4.93 -14.80
CA VAL A 217 -7.04 6.09 -15.29
C VAL A 217 -6.91 5.96 -16.79
N ARG A 218 -7.36 6.97 -17.54
CA ARG A 218 -7.34 6.97 -19.00
C ARG A 218 -6.94 8.32 -19.56
N LYS A 219 -6.02 8.32 -20.53
CA LYS A 219 -5.71 9.46 -21.40
C LYS A 219 -5.80 9.01 -22.85
N GLN A 220 -6.82 9.45 -23.56
CA GLN A 220 -6.91 9.18 -25.00
C GLN A 220 -5.93 10.06 -25.77
N ALA A 221 -5.40 9.51 -26.86
CA ALA A 221 -4.52 10.27 -27.74
C ALA A 221 -5.25 11.47 -28.33
N GLY A 222 -4.63 12.65 -28.22
CA GLY A 222 -5.17 13.90 -28.76
C GLY A 222 -6.28 14.56 -27.96
N GLU A 223 -6.66 14.03 -26.79
CA GLU A 223 -7.55 14.71 -25.86
C GLU A 223 -6.78 15.62 -24.90
N ASP A 224 -7.37 16.77 -24.55
CA ASP A 224 -6.77 17.73 -23.61
C ASP A 224 -7.09 17.41 -22.13
N PHE A 225 -7.52 16.17 -21.83
CA PHE A 225 -7.84 15.74 -20.48
C PHE A 225 -7.54 14.24 -20.28
N ALA A 226 -7.23 13.88 -19.05
CA ALA A 226 -7.28 12.52 -18.55
C ALA A 226 -8.56 12.30 -17.74
N THR A 227 -9.07 11.09 -17.67
CA THR A 227 -10.21 10.72 -16.83
C THR A 227 -9.79 9.80 -15.72
N ILE A 228 -10.33 10.04 -14.53
CA ILE A 228 -10.22 9.18 -13.34
C ILE A 228 -11.60 9.02 -12.71
N GLY A 229 -11.82 7.93 -11.98
CA GLY A 229 -13.09 7.68 -11.29
C GLY A 229 -13.00 6.46 -10.39
N ILE A 230 -14.03 6.21 -9.58
CA ILE A 230 -14.22 4.99 -8.80
C ILE A 230 -15.46 4.29 -9.35
N VAL A 231 -15.31 3.04 -9.74
CA VAL A 231 -16.35 2.29 -10.49
C VAL A 231 -16.56 0.93 -9.83
N LYS A 232 -17.81 0.63 -9.50
CA LYS A 232 -18.28 -0.71 -9.13
C LYS A 232 -19.05 -1.31 -10.30
N GLU A 233 -18.64 -2.48 -10.72
CA GLU A 233 -19.36 -3.33 -11.67
C GLU A 233 -19.82 -4.58 -10.92
N TYR A 234 -21.09 -4.93 -11.01
CA TYR A 234 -21.59 -6.17 -10.43
C TYR A 234 -21.55 -7.28 -11.48
N ASP A 235 -20.97 -8.41 -11.13
CA ASP A 235 -20.92 -9.60 -11.99
C ASP A 235 -22.32 -10.13 -12.39
N SER A 236 -23.30 -9.93 -11.49
CA SER A 236 -24.72 -10.15 -11.72
C SER A 236 -25.46 -8.95 -11.16
N PRO A 237 -26.48 -8.42 -11.86
CA PRO A 237 -27.19 -7.24 -11.39
C PRO A 237 -27.69 -7.39 -9.95
N LEU A 238 -27.42 -6.40 -9.12
CA LEU A 238 -27.97 -6.29 -7.78
C LEU A 238 -29.46 -5.94 -7.90
N LEU A 239 -30.34 -6.74 -7.28
CA LEU A 239 -31.78 -6.45 -7.26
C LEU A 239 -32.12 -5.58 -6.05
N LEU A 240 -32.39 -4.31 -6.28
CA LEU A 240 -32.80 -3.37 -5.25
C LEU A 240 -34.33 -3.44 -5.10
N GLN A 241 -34.83 -4.04 -4.01
CA GLN A 241 -36.25 -4.19 -3.76
C GLN A 241 -36.93 -2.85 -3.46
N PRO A 242 -38.26 -2.72 -3.58
CA PRO A 242 -39.00 -1.54 -3.17
C PRO A 242 -38.66 -1.11 -1.74
N GLY A 243 -38.26 0.14 -1.55
CA GLY A 243 -37.85 0.72 -0.28
C GLY A 243 -36.41 0.41 0.15
N GLU A 244 -35.68 -0.42 -0.58
CA GLU A 244 -34.25 -0.66 -0.29
C GLU A 244 -33.37 0.47 -0.82
N SER A 245 -32.22 0.63 -0.18
CA SER A 245 -31.19 1.61 -0.56
C SER A 245 -29.86 0.94 -0.82
N LEU A 246 -29.16 1.43 -1.84
CA LEU A 246 -27.77 1.11 -2.17
C LEU A 246 -26.89 2.32 -1.85
N GLU A 247 -25.91 2.15 -1.00
CA GLU A 247 -24.89 3.16 -0.70
C GLU A 247 -23.60 2.86 -1.47
N THR A 248 -23.00 3.90 -2.07
CA THR A 248 -21.66 3.78 -2.69
C THR A 248 -20.59 3.86 -1.61
N CYS A 249 -19.35 3.53 -1.96
CA CYS A 249 -18.22 3.76 -1.06
C CYS A 249 -18.17 5.22 -0.62
N GLU A 250 -17.83 5.45 0.66
CA GLU A 250 -17.40 6.76 1.12
C GLU A 250 -16.10 7.13 0.40
N SER A 251 -16.18 8.10 -0.48
CA SER A 251 -15.14 8.45 -1.43
C SER A 251 -14.64 9.86 -1.18
N PHE A 252 -13.50 10.24 -1.77
CA PHE A 252 -12.99 11.59 -1.62
C PHE A 252 -12.32 12.10 -2.90
N ILE A 253 -12.25 13.43 -3.00
CA ILE A 253 -11.47 14.18 -4.00
C ILE A 253 -10.55 15.09 -3.21
N SER A 254 -9.25 15.03 -3.46
CA SER A 254 -8.27 15.92 -2.83
C SER A 254 -7.36 16.54 -3.88
N VAL A 255 -7.01 17.81 -3.73
CA VAL A 255 -5.97 18.47 -4.50
C VAL A 255 -4.78 18.77 -3.62
N PHE A 256 -3.58 18.67 -4.20
CA PHE A 256 -2.34 18.77 -3.44
C PHE A 256 -1.23 19.41 -4.29
N THR A 257 -0.13 19.78 -3.63
CA THR A 257 1.12 20.19 -4.26
C THR A 257 2.23 19.19 -3.93
N GLY A 258 3.23 19.06 -4.80
CA GLY A 258 4.25 18.02 -4.72
C GLY A 258 3.81 16.73 -5.42
N ASP A 259 4.42 15.62 -5.06
CA ASP A 259 4.19 14.33 -5.67
C ASP A 259 3.27 13.41 -4.83
N CYS A 260 3.24 12.10 -5.19
CA CYS A 260 2.41 11.08 -4.54
C CYS A 260 2.68 10.95 -3.02
N PHE A 261 3.86 11.28 -2.52
CA PHE A 261 4.16 11.18 -1.08
C PHE A 261 3.25 12.08 -0.26
N SER A 262 3.10 13.35 -0.70
CA SER A 262 2.21 14.31 -0.04
C SER A 262 0.76 13.84 -0.07
N ALA A 263 0.31 13.32 -1.22
CA ALA A 263 -1.04 12.78 -1.41
C ALA A 263 -1.31 11.59 -0.48
N LEU A 264 -0.46 10.58 -0.49
CA LEU A 264 -0.61 9.35 0.29
C LEU A 264 -0.51 9.60 1.81
N ARG A 265 0.30 10.57 2.24
CA ARG A 265 0.29 11.06 3.64
C ARG A 265 -1.05 11.66 4.03
N GLY A 266 -1.70 12.39 3.11
CA GLY A 266 -3.05 12.90 3.30
C GLY A 266 -4.08 11.77 3.41
N TYR A 267 -3.99 10.79 2.51
CA TYR A 267 -4.87 9.61 2.52
C TYR A 267 -4.77 8.80 3.80
N ALA A 268 -3.55 8.52 4.28
CA ALA A 268 -3.35 7.80 5.54
C ALA A 268 -4.05 8.49 6.73
N LYS A 269 -4.04 9.83 6.79
CA LYS A 269 -4.75 10.58 7.83
C LYS A 269 -6.27 10.49 7.72
N LEU A 270 -6.81 10.44 6.49
CA LEU A 270 -8.24 10.23 6.26
C LEU A 270 -8.66 8.83 6.71
N LEU A 271 -7.87 7.80 6.39
CA LEU A 271 -8.13 6.42 6.81
C LEU A 271 -8.12 6.24 8.34
N GLU A 272 -7.26 6.97 9.06
CA GLU A 272 -7.23 6.92 10.54
C GLU A 272 -8.60 7.29 11.14
N CYS A 273 -9.38 8.19 10.50
CA CYS A 273 -10.71 8.55 10.95
C CYS A 273 -11.71 7.40 10.85
N ASN A 274 -11.51 6.50 9.90
CA ASN A 274 -12.32 5.30 9.71
C ASN A 274 -11.71 4.05 10.37
N GLY A 275 -10.76 4.24 11.30
CA GLY A 275 -10.22 3.17 12.14
C GLY A 275 -9.06 2.37 11.52
N VAL A 276 -8.61 2.70 10.32
CA VAL A 276 -7.44 2.06 9.70
C VAL A 276 -6.17 2.77 10.19
N VAL A 277 -5.65 2.31 11.32
CA VAL A 277 -4.53 2.95 12.03
C VAL A 277 -3.26 2.16 11.82
N MET A 278 -2.24 2.80 11.23
CA MET A 278 -0.95 2.18 10.99
C MET A 278 -0.15 2.00 12.28
N PRO A 279 0.51 0.84 12.49
CA PRO A 279 1.24 0.57 13.71
C PRO A 279 2.53 1.40 13.79
N GLN A 280 3.07 1.48 15.00
CA GLN A 280 4.46 1.82 15.23
C GLN A 280 5.25 0.53 15.36
N SER A 281 6.28 0.35 14.55
CA SER A 281 7.15 -0.83 14.62
C SER A 281 7.95 -0.86 15.92
N GLU A 282 8.21 -2.07 16.39
CA GLU A 282 9.14 -2.32 17.47
C GLU A 282 10.57 -1.92 17.08
N PRO A 283 11.43 -1.52 18.02
CA PRO A 283 12.82 -1.19 17.70
C PRO A 283 13.55 -2.31 16.96
N ASP A 284 13.25 -3.54 17.29
CA ASP A 284 13.85 -4.72 16.67
C ASP A 284 13.50 -4.86 15.18
N ALA A 285 12.35 -4.35 14.73
CA ALA A 285 11.95 -4.36 13.32
C ALA A 285 12.87 -3.50 12.43
N PHE A 286 13.58 -2.53 13.02
CA PHE A 286 14.56 -1.69 12.34
C PHE A 286 15.98 -2.27 12.32
N GLU A 287 16.17 -3.49 12.81
CA GLU A 287 17.47 -4.13 12.80
C GLU A 287 17.72 -4.90 11.49
N PRO A 288 18.98 -4.89 10.97
CA PRO A 288 19.32 -5.52 9.71
C PRO A 288 19.14 -7.05 9.76
N ALA A 289 18.70 -7.61 8.61
CA ALA A 289 18.36 -9.03 8.50
C ALA A 289 19.19 -9.75 7.42
N TRP A 290 19.63 -10.95 7.75
CA TRP A 290 20.11 -11.95 6.80
C TRP A 290 19.01 -12.96 6.51
N CYS A 291 18.78 -13.24 5.22
CA CYS A 291 17.81 -14.23 4.78
C CYS A 291 18.52 -15.49 4.28
N ALA A 292 18.11 -16.65 4.77
CA ALA A 292 18.65 -17.94 4.35
C ALA A 292 18.25 -18.34 2.94
N TRP A 293 17.40 -17.56 2.25
CA TRP A 293 17.04 -17.78 0.84
C TRP A 293 18.24 -17.83 -0.11
N GLY A 294 19.44 -17.46 0.34
CA GLY A 294 20.68 -17.77 -0.37
C GLY A 294 20.93 -19.25 -0.60
N TYR A 295 20.33 -20.11 0.21
CA TYR A 295 20.33 -21.57 0.04
C TYR A 295 19.10 -22.08 -0.72
N GLU A 296 18.13 -21.21 -1.01
CA GLU A 296 16.81 -21.58 -1.56
C GLU A 296 16.20 -22.76 -0.79
N ARG A 297 15.48 -23.65 -1.46
CA ARG A 297 14.90 -24.86 -0.85
C ARG A 297 15.92 -26.01 -0.66
N HIS A 298 17.23 -25.75 -0.83
CA HIS A 298 18.30 -26.77 -0.85
C HIS A 298 19.28 -26.63 0.32
N PHE A 299 18.79 -26.28 1.49
CA PHE A 299 19.62 -26.14 2.69
C PHE A 299 19.65 -27.40 3.56
N THR A 300 20.67 -27.48 4.41
CA THR A 300 20.73 -28.35 5.58
C THR A 300 20.80 -27.50 6.86
N ILE A 301 20.43 -28.08 8.00
CA ILE A 301 20.56 -27.39 9.31
C ILE A 301 22.01 -26.96 9.55
N ASP A 302 22.98 -27.83 9.25
CA ASP A 302 24.41 -27.56 9.45
C ASP A 302 24.90 -26.37 8.59
N GLU A 303 24.39 -26.22 7.34
CA GLU A 303 24.72 -25.08 6.49
C GLU A 303 24.17 -23.77 7.06
N ILE A 304 22.88 -23.75 7.46
CA ILE A 304 22.27 -22.57 8.08
C ILE A 304 23.04 -22.22 9.36
N VAL A 305 23.16 -23.17 10.30
CA VAL A 305 23.84 -22.95 11.60
C VAL A 305 25.31 -22.57 11.40
N GLY A 306 25.99 -23.18 10.42
CA GLY A 306 27.39 -22.87 10.08
C GLY A 306 27.58 -21.44 9.54
N THR A 307 26.54 -20.80 8.99
CA THR A 307 26.59 -19.42 8.49
C THR A 307 26.41 -18.39 9.60
N LEU A 308 25.70 -18.72 10.69
CA LEU A 308 25.33 -17.77 11.76
C LEU A 308 26.51 -17.02 12.40
N PRO A 309 27.69 -17.64 12.64
CA PRO A 309 28.84 -16.89 13.16
C PRO A 309 29.28 -15.75 12.24
N LYS A 310 29.20 -15.93 10.90
CA LYS A 310 29.49 -14.89 9.91
C LYS A 310 28.41 -13.81 9.90
N VAL A 311 27.14 -14.19 9.97
CA VAL A 311 25.99 -13.27 10.09
C VAL A 311 26.14 -12.36 11.31
N LYS A 312 26.50 -12.95 12.47
CA LYS A 312 26.80 -12.21 13.71
C LYS A 312 28.01 -11.29 13.56
N GLU A 313 29.12 -11.80 13.00
CA GLU A 313 30.36 -11.03 12.78
C GLU A 313 30.08 -9.77 11.96
N LEU A 314 29.24 -9.86 10.95
CA LEU A 314 28.83 -8.74 10.09
C LEU A 314 27.92 -7.73 10.78
N GLY A 315 27.30 -8.07 11.92
CA GLY A 315 26.48 -7.15 12.70
C GLY A 315 24.98 -7.26 12.46
N PHE A 316 24.51 -8.27 11.74
CA PHE A 316 23.09 -8.56 11.61
C PHE A 316 22.45 -8.89 12.96
N LYS A 317 21.16 -8.67 13.07
CA LYS A 317 20.35 -8.94 14.26
C LYS A 317 19.23 -9.94 14.02
N TRP A 318 18.86 -10.15 12.77
CA TRP A 318 17.86 -11.13 12.36
C TRP A 318 18.46 -12.17 11.43
N ALA A 319 17.97 -13.40 11.56
CA ALA A 319 18.17 -14.48 10.61
C ALA A 319 16.82 -15.08 10.26
N THR A 320 16.45 -15.04 8.97
CA THR A 320 15.20 -15.57 8.46
C THR A 320 15.43 -16.97 7.91
N LEU A 321 14.74 -17.99 8.47
CA LEU A 321 14.58 -19.27 7.79
C LEU A 321 13.46 -19.10 6.75
N ASP A 322 13.85 -19.18 5.49
CA ASP A 322 12.95 -18.98 4.36
C ASP A 322 12.27 -20.30 3.92
N ASP A 323 11.57 -20.30 2.79
CA ASP A 323 10.85 -21.42 2.21
C ASP A 323 11.68 -22.70 2.09
N GLY A 324 11.04 -23.87 2.23
CA GLY A 324 11.64 -25.18 2.01
C GLY A 324 11.77 -26.07 3.24
N TYR A 325 11.30 -25.66 4.40
CA TYR A 325 11.29 -26.50 5.61
C TYR A 325 10.06 -27.43 5.66
N GLN A 326 8.96 -27.00 5.06
CA GLN A 326 7.65 -27.66 5.07
C GLN A 326 7.57 -28.82 4.04
N ILE A 327 6.62 -29.73 4.26
CA ILE A 327 6.31 -30.83 3.35
C ILE A 327 5.59 -30.31 2.11
N ALA A 328 4.61 -29.42 2.31
CA ALA A 328 3.77 -28.82 1.28
C ALA A 328 3.08 -27.60 1.86
N GLU A 329 2.55 -26.73 1.02
CA GLU A 329 1.63 -25.67 1.44
C GLU A 329 0.35 -26.30 1.98
N GLY A 330 -0.13 -25.80 3.13
CA GLY A 330 -1.21 -26.43 3.90
C GLY A 330 -0.72 -27.48 4.91
N ASP A 331 0.31 -28.23 4.60
CA ASP A 331 0.95 -29.22 5.46
C ASP A 331 2.28 -28.66 5.99
N TRP A 332 2.20 -27.78 6.98
CA TRP A 332 3.34 -27.06 7.58
C TRP A 332 4.13 -27.94 8.57
N GLU A 333 4.21 -29.22 8.26
CA GLU A 333 5.06 -30.19 8.95
C GLU A 333 6.46 -30.19 8.33
N LEU A 334 7.45 -30.53 9.15
CA LEU A 334 8.86 -30.53 8.74
C LEU A 334 9.19 -31.73 7.84
N THR A 335 9.94 -31.46 6.76
CA THR A 335 10.46 -32.53 5.90
C THR A 335 11.44 -33.42 6.68
N LYS A 336 11.23 -34.73 6.65
CA LYS A 336 12.09 -35.69 7.37
C LYS A 336 13.52 -35.74 6.84
N GLU A 337 13.74 -35.35 5.61
CA GLU A 337 15.07 -35.30 5.00
C GLU A 337 15.94 -34.23 5.67
N ARG A 338 15.38 -33.04 5.93
CA ARG A 338 16.11 -31.92 6.58
C ARG A 338 16.02 -31.95 8.09
N PHE A 339 14.88 -32.41 8.59
CA PHE A 339 14.57 -32.42 10.04
C PHE A 339 14.25 -33.85 10.50
N PRO A 340 15.25 -34.76 10.54
CA PRO A 340 15.05 -36.18 10.86
C PRO A 340 14.45 -36.41 12.26
N HIS A 341 14.66 -35.49 13.21
CA HIS A 341 14.11 -35.55 14.57
C HIS A 341 12.91 -34.58 14.75
N GLY A 342 12.36 -34.03 13.63
CA GLY A 342 11.18 -33.17 13.62
C GLY A 342 11.35 -31.88 14.42
N ASP A 343 10.40 -31.57 15.27
CA ASP A 343 10.37 -30.31 16.05
C ASP A 343 11.61 -30.09 16.93
N ALA A 344 12.31 -31.16 17.32
CA ALA A 344 13.56 -31.03 18.08
C ALA A 344 14.67 -30.38 17.25
N ASP A 345 14.77 -30.71 15.97
CA ASP A 345 15.75 -30.11 15.06
C ASP A 345 15.44 -28.64 14.80
N MET A 346 14.15 -28.29 14.62
CA MET A 346 13.74 -26.90 14.44
C MET A 346 14.04 -26.06 15.69
N LYS A 347 13.70 -26.56 16.88
CA LYS A 347 14.02 -25.90 18.15
C LYS A 347 15.53 -25.72 18.33
N TYR A 348 16.31 -26.75 18.03
CA TYR A 348 17.77 -26.64 18.04
C TYR A 348 18.27 -25.53 17.12
N MET A 349 17.77 -25.43 15.91
CA MET A 349 18.17 -24.37 14.96
C MET A 349 17.84 -22.98 15.49
N VAL A 350 16.64 -22.77 16.03
CA VAL A 350 16.22 -21.50 16.64
C VAL A 350 17.10 -21.17 17.86
N GLU A 351 17.44 -22.17 18.70
CA GLU A 351 18.37 -21.98 19.80
C GLU A 351 19.77 -21.54 19.32
N GLN A 352 20.23 -22.05 18.16
CA GLN A 352 21.49 -21.62 17.55
C GLN A 352 21.41 -20.16 17.05
N PHE A 353 20.27 -19.73 16.51
CA PHE A 353 20.06 -18.32 16.15
C PHE A 353 20.23 -17.45 17.41
N HIS A 354 19.50 -17.78 18.47
CA HIS A 354 19.58 -17.06 19.75
C HIS A 354 20.97 -17.10 20.40
N ALA A 355 21.66 -18.24 20.35
CA ALA A 355 23.02 -18.38 20.89
C ALA A 355 24.05 -17.50 20.15
N ASN A 356 23.78 -17.18 18.87
CA ASN A 356 24.56 -16.22 18.11
C ASN A 356 24.11 -14.77 18.36
N GLY A 357 23.11 -14.51 19.19
CA GLY A 357 22.56 -13.19 19.48
C GLY A 357 21.70 -12.64 18.35
N LEU A 358 21.14 -13.52 17.52
CA LEU A 358 20.23 -13.21 16.43
C LEU A 358 18.80 -13.51 16.84
N LYS A 359 17.86 -12.74 16.37
CA LYS A 359 16.43 -13.07 16.39
C LYS A 359 16.10 -13.98 15.22
N ALA A 360 15.16 -14.90 15.43
CA ALA A 360 14.74 -15.89 14.46
C ALA A 360 13.42 -15.49 13.82
N GLU A 361 13.36 -15.44 12.48
CA GLU A 361 12.16 -15.19 11.69
C GLU A 361 11.87 -16.42 10.81
N LEU A 362 10.59 -16.82 10.72
CA LEU A 362 10.15 -17.95 9.92
C LEU A 362 9.30 -17.48 8.74
N TRP A 363 9.65 -17.92 7.54
CA TRP A 363 8.82 -17.78 6.34
C TRP A 363 7.57 -18.66 6.43
N TRP A 364 6.44 -18.17 5.94
CA TRP A 364 5.18 -18.88 5.92
C TRP A 364 4.22 -18.28 4.89
N ALA A 365 3.55 -19.12 4.09
CA ALA A 365 2.51 -18.71 3.12
C ALA A 365 1.12 -19.11 3.64
N PRO A 366 0.48 -18.29 4.47
CA PRO A 366 -0.88 -18.59 4.96
C PRO A 366 -1.89 -18.57 3.82
N LEU A 367 -3.04 -19.25 4.01
CA LEU A 367 -4.13 -19.37 3.04
C LEU A 367 -3.81 -20.15 1.76
N ALA A 368 -2.61 -20.75 1.63
CA ALA A 368 -2.26 -21.65 0.55
C ALA A 368 -2.32 -23.11 1.02
N ALA A 369 -2.92 -23.99 0.22
CA ALA A 369 -2.91 -25.42 0.47
C ALA A 369 -2.83 -26.22 -0.83
N ASP A 370 -1.86 -27.15 -0.90
CA ASP A 370 -1.65 -27.98 -2.08
C ASP A 370 -2.78 -28.98 -2.29
N PRO A 371 -3.21 -29.22 -3.52
CA PRO A 371 -4.13 -30.30 -3.84
C PRO A 371 -3.60 -31.64 -3.32
N GLY A 372 -4.39 -32.29 -2.46
CA GLY A 372 -3.99 -33.57 -1.87
C GLY A 372 -3.21 -33.48 -0.55
N SER A 373 -2.96 -32.27 -0.04
CA SER A 373 -2.45 -32.07 1.32
C SER A 373 -3.30 -32.79 2.38
N SER A 374 -2.71 -33.04 3.55
CA SER A 374 -3.45 -33.61 4.70
C SER A 374 -4.50 -32.62 5.20
N PHE A 375 -4.21 -31.33 5.11
CA PHE A 375 -5.17 -30.27 5.45
C PHE A 375 -6.43 -30.38 4.60
N LEU A 376 -6.34 -30.40 3.28
CA LEU A 376 -7.51 -30.48 2.41
C LEU A 376 -8.23 -31.83 2.47
N LYS A 377 -7.53 -32.93 2.80
CA LYS A 377 -8.20 -34.21 3.09
C LYS A 377 -9.05 -34.15 4.34
N LYS A 378 -8.61 -33.40 5.36
CA LYS A 378 -9.32 -33.20 6.62
C LYS A 378 -10.46 -32.19 6.47
N TYR A 379 -10.24 -31.12 5.72
CA TYR A 379 -11.14 -29.97 5.56
C TYR A 379 -11.39 -29.66 4.06
N PRO A 380 -12.05 -30.56 3.32
CA PRO A 380 -12.20 -30.39 1.87
C PRO A 380 -13.10 -29.21 1.47
N ALA A 381 -13.90 -28.69 2.39
CA ALA A 381 -14.78 -27.56 2.17
C ALA A 381 -14.09 -26.20 2.37
N SER A 382 -12.87 -26.15 2.92
CA SER A 382 -12.19 -24.90 3.31
C SER A 382 -11.62 -24.07 2.14
N VAL A 383 -11.83 -24.50 0.89
CA VAL A 383 -11.33 -23.79 -0.30
C VAL A 383 -12.34 -22.79 -0.83
N ILE A 384 -11.85 -21.68 -1.34
CA ILE A 384 -12.66 -20.73 -2.11
C ILE A 384 -13.00 -21.37 -3.47
N LEU A 385 -14.27 -21.28 -3.87
CA LEU A 385 -14.75 -21.76 -5.16
C LEU A 385 -15.21 -20.59 -6.04
N ASP A 386 -14.89 -20.68 -7.33
CA ASP A 386 -15.46 -19.79 -8.34
C ASP A 386 -16.93 -20.14 -8.65
N LYS A 387 -17.57 -19.40 -9.55
CA LYS A 387 -18.96 -19.61 -9.97
C LYS A 387 -19.20 -20.96 -10.64
N ASP A 388 -18.18 -21.59 -11.19
CA ASP A 388 -18.23 -22.92 -11.83
C ASP A 388 -17.96 -24.05 -10.83
N GLY A 389 -17.70 -23.72 -9.56
CA GLY A 389 -17.40 -24.66 -8.49
C GLY A 389 -15.95 -25.18 -8.54
N LYS A 390 -15.05 -24.46 -9.17
CA LYS A 390 -13.62 -24.79 -9.19
C LYS A 390 -12.88 -24.06 -8.08
N PRO A 391 -11.89 -24.69 -7.42
CA PRO A 391 -11.05 -24.01 -6.47
C PRO A 391 -10.32 -22.83 -7.10
N GLN A 392 -10.16 -21.72 -6.33
CA GLN A 392 -9.33 -20.60 -6.70
C GLN A 392 -7.87 -21.04 -6.63
N ASP A 393 -7.15 -20.91 -7.75
CA ASP A 393 -5.73 -21.27 -7.84
C ASP A 393 -4.83 -20.20 -7.21
N ILE A 394 -3.72 -20.66 -6.62
CA ILE A 394 -2.52 -19.90 -6.30
C ILE A 394 -1.42 -20.43 -7.21
N THR A 395 -1.18 -19.73 -8.32
CA THR A 395 -0.42 -20.24 -9.45
C THR A 395 1.07 -20.44 -9.15
N TRP A 396 1.62 -19.65 -8.21
CA TRP A 396 3.05 -19.70 -7.87
C TRP A 396 3.48 -21.03 -7.22
N TRP A 397 2.58 -21.67 -6.44
CA TRP A 397 2.85 -22.93 -5.73
C TRP A 397 2.02 -24.11 -6.23
N ASP A 398 1.20 -23.94 -7.26
CA ASP A 398 0.19 -24.92 -7.68
C ASP A 398 -0.78 -25.29 -6.54
N SER A 399 -1.07 -24.33 -5.66
CA SER A 399 -1.91 -24.49 -4.48
C SER A 399 -3.32 -23.96 -4.70
N TRP A 400 -4.23 -24.24 -3.76
CA TRP A 400 -5.57 -23.68 -3.72
C TRP A 400 -5.71 -22.68 -2.59
N TYR A 401 -6.57 -21.68 -2.81
CA TYR A 401 -6.83 -20.61 -1.85
C TYR A 401 -7.80 -21.08 -0.78
N LEU A 402 -7.41 -20.99 0.52
CA LEU A 402 -8.26 -21.29 1.66
C LEU A 402 -9.12 -20.06 2.03
N SER A 403 -10.38 -20.27 2.40
CA SER A 403 -11.24 -19.19 2.85
C SER A 403 -10.73 -18.57 4.16
N PRO A 404 -10.45 -17.24 4.21
CA PRO A 404 -9.98 -16.56 5.40
C PRO A 404 -11.04 -16.47 6.51
N VAL A 405 -12.30 -16.78 6.22
CA VAL A 405 -13.42 -16.73 7.18
C VAL A 405 -13.90 -18.12 7.61
N ASP A 406 -13.36 -19.20 7.03
CA ASP A 406 -13.68 -20.56 7.43
C ASP A 406 -13.13 -20.84 8.84
N GLU A 407 -14.00 -21.35 9.74
CA GLU A 407 -13.65 -21.58 11.15
C GLU A 407 -12.55 -22.63 11.33
N ASP A 408 -12.48 -23.64 10.46
CA ASP A 408 -11.45 -24.66 10.49
C ASP A 408 -10.09 -24.07 10.07
N VAL A 409 -10.09 -23.25 9.01
CA VAL A 409 -8.88 -22.50 8.58
C VAL A 409 -8.38 -21.61 9.70
N ILE A 410 -9.24 -20.74 10.25
CA ILE A 410 -8.86 -19.82 11.34
C ILE A 410 -8.28 -20.57 12.53
N ARG A 411 -8.91 -21.69 12.93
CA ARG A 411 -8.45 -22.50 14.06
C ARG A 411 -7.07 -23.12 13.82
N GLU A 412 -6.87 -23.76 12.66
CA GLU A 412 -5.60 -24.43 12.33
C GLU A 412 -4.47 -23.42 12.11
N GLN A 413 -4.75 -22.30 11.43
CA GLN A 413 -3.74 -21.23 11.24
C GLN A 413 -3.36 -20.59 12.57
N LYS A 414 -4.30 -20.35 13.46
CA LYS A 414 -4.00 -19.87 14.82
C LYS A 414 -3.13 -20.86 15.61
N ALA A 415 -3.37 -22.16 15.47
CA ALA A 415 -2.54 -23.19 16.06
C ALA A 415 -1.11 -23.20 15.50
N LEU A 416 -0.96 -22.96 14.18
CA LEU A 416 0.35 -22.84 13.54
C LEU A 416 1.14 -21.64 14.08
N VAL A 417 0.51 -20.48 14.22
CA VAL A 417 1.15 -19.31 14.84
C VAL A 417 1.61 -19.62 16.26
N ALA A 418 0.78 -20.31 17.05
CA ALA A 418 1.14 -20.72 18.40
C ALA A 418 2.32 -21.70 18.40
N LYS A 419 2.39 -22.62 17.44
CA LYS A 419 3.51 -23.55 17.25
C LYS A 419 4.78 -22.79 16.87
N PHE A 420 4.74 -21.92 15.88
CA PHE A 420 5.91 -21.23 15.36
C PHE A 420 6.52 -20.27 16.39
N ILE A 421 5.71 -19.43 16.99
CA ILE A 421 6.16 -18.41 17.95
C ILE A 421 6.35 -19.02 19.35
N GLY A 422 5.42 -19.86 19.80
CA GLY A 422 5.40 -20.40 21.17
C GLY A 422 6.25 -21.65 21.34
N GLU A 423 6.06 -22.66 20.47
CA GLU A 423 6.72 -23.95 20.67
C GLU A 423 8.11 -24.03 20.04
N TRP A 424 8.27 -23.54 18.79
CA TRP A 424 9.55 -23.51 18.09
C TRP A 424 10.43 -22.34 18.54
N GLY A 425 9.80 -21.24 19.03
CA GLY A 425 10.48 -20.14 19.67
C GLY A 425 10.89 -19.01 18.74
N PHE A 426 10.39 -18.94 17.50
CA PHE A 426 10.65 -17.82 16.59
C PHE A 426 10.24 -16.47 17.19
N ASP A 427 10.93 -15.40 16.79
CA ASP A 427 10.69 -14.04 17.25
C ASP A 427 9.86 -13.23 16.27
N GLY A 428 9.67 -13.74 15.06
CA GLY A 428 8.87 -13.12 14.00
C GLY A 428 8.48 -14.11 12.92
N LEU A 429 7.56 -13.63 12.05
CA LEU A 429 7.07 -14.37 10.88
C LEU A 429 7.22 -13.49 9.64
N LYS A 430 7.74 -14.06 8.55
CA LYS A 430 7.68 -13.52 7.20
C LYS A 430 6.49 -14.17 6.50
N LEU A 431 5.38 -13.44 6.39
CA LEU A 431 4.21 -13.87 5.61
C LEU A 431 4.48 -13.56 4.13
N ASP A 432 4.30 -14.55 3.26
CA ASP A 432 4.69 -14.42 1.85
C ASP A 432 3.60 -14.90 0.90
N GLY A 433 3.53 -14.28 -0.27
CA GLY A 433 2.67 -14.65 -1.38
C GLY A 433 1.85 -13.50 -1.96
N GLN A 434 1.76 -13.45 -3.28
CA GLN A 434 0.96 -12.46 -4.00
C GLN A 434 -0.53 -12.56 -3.66
N HIS A 435 -1.02 -13.78 -3.41
CA HIS A 435 -2.40 -14.09 -3.05
C HIS A 435 -2.86 -13.45 -1.72
N MET A 436 -1.94 -12.96 -0.90
CA MET A 436 -2.30 -12.37 0.39
C MET A 436 -2.95 -10.99 0.30
N ASN A 437 -2.79 -10.26 -0.81
CA ASN A 437 -3.34 -8.89 -0.93
C ASN A 437 -4.83 -8.83 -1.19
N ALA A 438 -5.37 -9.85 -1.83
CA ALA A 438 -6.79 -9.94 -2.17
C ALA A 438 -7.24 -11.40 -2.19
N VAL A 439 -8.52 -11.59 -2.12
CA VAL A 439 -9.19 -12.88 -2.28
C VAL A 439 -10.33 -12.70 -3.28
N ALA A 440 -10.62 -13.76 -4.05
CA ALA A 440 -11.77 -13.76 -4.94
C ALA A 440 -13.08 -13.88 -4.14
N PRO A 441 -14.24 -13.45 -4.70
CA PRO A 441 -15.54 -13.79 -4.13
C PRO A 441 -15.70 -15.30 -4.03
N ASP A 442 -16.23 -15.77 -2.90
CA ASP A 442 -16.41 -17.18 -2.63
C ASP A 442 -17.85 -17.66 -2.94
N TYR A 443 -17.97 -18.58 -3.88
CA TYR A 443 -19.22 -19.22 -4.25
C TYR A 443 -19.37 -20.64 -3.67
N ASN A 444 -18.54 -21.01 -2.69
CA ASN A 444 -18.62 -22.29 -2.02
C ASN A 444 -19.93 -22.39 -1.21
N PRO A 445 -20.83 -23.35 -1.53
CA PRO A 445 -22.12 -23.46 -0.83
C PRO A 445 -21.99 -23.87 0.65
N ALA A 446 -20.80 -24.32 1.06
CA ALA A 446 -20.53 -24.66 2.46
C ALA A 446 -20.25 -23.43 3.34
N HIS A 447 -19.95 -22.27 2.76
CA HIS A 447 -19.60 -21.06 3.47
C HIS A 447 -20.80 -20.09 3.60
N HIS A 448 -20.85 -19.04 2.81
CA HIS A 448 -21.87 -17.97 2.87
C HIS A 448 -22.38 -17.62 1.46
N PRO A 449 -23.13 -18.54 0.82
CA PRO A 449 -23.54 -18.41 -0.59
C PRO A 449 -24.41 -17.18 -0.87
N ASP A 450 -25.06 -16.60 0.15
CA ASP A 450 -25.85 -15.38 0.02
C ASP A 450 -25.00 -14.11 0.03
N ASP A 451 -23.71 -14.20 0.31
CA ASP A 451 -22.76 -13.09 0.40
C ASP A 451 -21.34 -13.49 -0.08
N PRO A 452 -21.15 -13.71 -1.36
CA PRO A 452 -19.85 -14.15 -1.91
C PRO A 452 -18.69 -13.18 -1.66
N GLU A 453 -18.95 -11.88 -1.44
CA GLU A 453 -17.92 -10.89 -1.16
C GLU A 453 -17.49 -10.83 0.32
N LYS A 454 -18.01 -11.71 1.18
CA LYS A 454 -17.65 -11.73 2.62
C LYS A 454 -16.19 -12.01 2.84
N ASP A 455 -15.59 -12.99 2.15
CA ASP A 455 -14.16 -13.30 2.23
C ASP A 455 -13.30 -12.09 1.87
N VAL A 456 -13.71 -11.33 0.85
CA VAL A 456 -13.02 -10.10 0.44
C VAL A 456 -13.01 -9.07 1.56
N ARG A 457 -14.19 -8.81 2.16
CA ARG A 457 -14.33 -7.79 3.21
C ARG A 457 -13.64 -8.17 4.50
N GLU A 458 -13.61 -9.45 4.86
CA GLU A 458 -13.09 -9.95 6.14
C GLU A 458 -11.65 -10.47 6.06
N LEU A 459 -11.00 -10.45 4.88
CA LEU A 459 -9.59 -10.83 4.74
C LEU A 459 -8.65 -10.11 5.74
N PRO A 460 -8.80 -8.81 6.03
CA PRO A 460 -7.96 -8.13 7.02
C PRO A 460 -8.11 -8.70 8.44
N ASP A 461 -9.27 -9.23 8.81
CA ASP A 461 -9.49 -9.82 10.14
C ASP A 461 -8.70 -11.13 10.31
N PHE A 462 -8.44 -11.86 9.23
CA PHE A 462 -7.55 -13.01 9.24
C PHE A 462 -6.10 -12.60 9.59
N PHE A 463 -5.56 -11.55 8.97
CA PHE A 463 -4.22 -11.04 9.31
C PHE A 463 -4.15 -10.41 10.70
N LYS A 464 -5.23 -9.78 11.13
CA LYS A 464 -5.39 -9.31 12.52
C LYS A 464 -5.31 -10.47 13.51
N MET A 465 -5.96 -11.59 13.22
CA MET A 465 -5.90 -12.80 14.05
C MET A 465 -4.46 -13.33 14.15
N ILE A 466 -3.72 -13.41 13.05
CA ILE A 466 -2.32 -13.83 13.05
C ILE A 466 -1.48 -12.87 13.90
N TYR A 467 -1.61 -11.56 13.66
CA TYR A 467 -0.87 -10.51 14.38
C TYR A 467 -1.12 -10.57 15.88
N GLN A 468 -2.39 -10.63 16.30
CA GLN A 468 -2.76 -10.70 17.71
C GLN A 468 -2.27 -11.99 18.36
N THR A 469 -2.45 -13.14 17.71
CA THR A 469 -2.01 -14.43 18.24
C THR A 469 -0.50 -14.47 18.46
N ALA A 470 0.29 -13.98 17.51
CA ALA A 470 1.75 -13.91 17.65
C ALA A 470 2.16 -13.01 18.82
N ARG A 471 1.53 -11.85 18.96
CA ARG A 471 1.86 -10.85 19.99
C ARG A 471 1.29 -11.17 21.38
N ASP A 472 0.23 -11.95 21.49
CA ASP A 472 -0.25 -12.49 22.75
C ASP A 472 0.77 -13.48 23.36
N ILE A 473 1.52 -14.18 22.50
CA ILE A 473 2.57 -15.14 22.92
C ILE A 473 3.89 -14.40 23.16
N LYS A 474 4.34 -13.58 22.20
CA LYS A 474 5.53 -12.73 22.30
C LYS A 474 5.13 -11.27 22.00
N PRO A 475 5.00 -10.39 23.01
CA PRO A 475 4.52 -9.01 22.82
C PRO A 475 5.29 -8.16 21.81
N HIS A 476 6.55 -8.55 21.53
CA HIS A 476 7.42 -7.86 20.56
C HIS A 476 7.66 -8.69 19.29
N ALA A 477 6.79 -9.68 18.99
CA ALA A 477 6.89 -10.44 17.75
C ALA A 477 6.82 -9.50 16.55
N VAL A 478 7.73 -9.69 15.59
CA VAL A 478 7.78 -8.91 14.34
C VAL A 478 7.09 -9.69 13.22
N LEU A 479 6.08 -9.07 12.61
CA LEU A 479 5.42 -9.63 11.45
C LEU A 479 5.85 -8.83 10.22
N GLN A 480 6.54 -9.51 9.32
CA GLN A 480 6.91 -9.04 8.00
C GLN A 480 5.88 -9.53 6.99
N PHE A 481 5.43 -8.65 6.12
CA PHE A 481 4.50 -8.99 5.06
C PHE A 481 5.18 -8.79 3.70
N CYS A 482 5.28 -9.88 2.90
CA CYS A 482 5.92 -9.92 1.60
C CYS A 482 4.90 -10.33 0.53
N PRO A 483 4.24 -9.40 -0.16
CA PRO A 483 3.25 -9.74 -1.18
C PRO A 483 3.89 -10.17 -2.52
N CYS A 484 5.10 -10.71 -2.51
CA CYS A 484 5.78 -11.39 -3.62
C CYS A 484 5.83 -10.57 -4.94
N GLY A 485 6.25 -9.30 -4.83
CA GLY A 485 6.36 -8.39 -5.97
C GLY A 485 5.20 -7.41 -6.13
N ASP A 486 4.08 -7.69 -5.47
CA ASP A 486 2.86 -6.92 -5.60
C ASP A 486 2.81 -5.63 -4.75
N CYS A 487 1.77 -4.83 -5.00
CA CYS A 487 1.38 -3.71 -4.16
C CYS A 487 0.81 -4.21 -2.83
N PHE A 488 1.14 -3.56 -1.72
CA PHE A 488 0.52 -3.87 -0.44
C PHE A 488 -0.96 -3.51 -0.43
N SER A 489 -1.78 -4.38 0.17
CA SER A 489 -3.11 -3.97 0.59
C SER A 489 -3.02 -3.02 1.78
N VAL A 490 -3.61 -1.84 1.67
CA VAL A 490 -3.61 -0.84 2.76
C VAL A 490 -4.29 -1.37 4.02
N TYR A 491 -5.21 -2.30 3.88
CA TYR A 491 -5.98 -2.90 4.99
C TYR A 491 -5.18 -3.90 5.81
N HIS A 492 -4.05 -4.40 5.28
CA HIS A 492 -3.16 -5.30 6.01
C HIS A 492 -2.07 -4.54 6.78
N LEU A 493 -1.75 -3.31 6.38
CA LEU A 493 -0.73 -2.49 7.04
C LEU A 493 -0.94 -2.31 8.56
N PRO A 494 -2.17 -2.22 9.10
CA PRO A 494 -2.41 -2.17 10.55
C PRO A 494 -1.90 -3.38 11.33
N TYR A 495 -1.70 -4.51 10.65
CA TYR A 495 -1.30 -5.80 11.25
C TYR A 495 0.11 -6.24 10.85
N VAL A 496 0.92 -5.29 10.38
CA VAL A 496 2.30 -5.52 9.92
C VAL A 496 3.22 -4.51 10.57
N ASN A 497 4.28 -4.95 11.21
CA ASN A 497 5.28 -4.06 11.79
C ASN A 497 6.63 -4.08 11.06
N LYS A 498 6.68 -4.72 9.87
CA LYS A 498 7.81 -4.67 8.95
C LYS A 498 7.30 -4.87 7.52
N THR A 499 7.18 -3.79 6.77
CA THR A 499 6.87 -3.83 5.33
C THR A 499 8.14 -4.11 4.55
N VAL A 500 8.02 -4.59 3.31
CA VAL A 500 9.18 -4.99 2.49
C VAL A 500 9.03 -4.49 1.05
N SER A 501 10.15 -4.32 0.34
CA SER A 501 10.12 -3.99 -1.09
C SER A 501 9.53 -5.12 -1.93
N SER A 502 9.52 -6.34 -1.40
CA SER A 502 8.83 -7.50 -1.96
C SER A 502 9.31 -7.85 -3.37
N ASP A 503 10.34 -8.69 -3.44
CA ASP A 503 10.95 -9.18 -4.69
C ASP A 503 11.07 -8.12 -5.81
N PRO A 504 11.76 -7.00 -5.55
CA PRO A 504 11.83 -5.90 -6.50
C PRO A 504 12.66 -6.32 -7.72
N GLU A 505 12.21 -5.95 -8.90
CA GLU A 505 12.91 -6.24 -10.17
C GLU A 505 13.98 -5.19 -10.51
N SER A 506 13.98 -4.06 -9.81
CA SER A 506 14.94 -2.99 -10.01
C SER A 506 15.18 -2.18 -8.75
N SER A 507 16.28 -1.44 -8.70
CA SER A 507 16.56 -0.45 -7.65
C SER A 507 15.50 0.65 -7.59
N TRP A 508 14.91 1.01 -8.74
CA TRP A 508 13.77 1.93 -8.81
C TRP A 508 12.59 1.43 -7.99
N GLN A 509 12.22 0.15 -8.14
CA GLN A 509 11.11 -0.43 -7.38
C GLN A 509 11.38 -0.44 -5.87
N ILE A 510 12.60 -0.73 -5.42
CA ILE A 510 12.94 -0.62 -4.00
C ILE A 510 12.68 0.81 -3.50
N ARG A 511 13.11 1.83 -4.24
CA ARG A 511 12.95 3.23 -3.83
C ARG A 511 11.50 3.69 -3.86
N THR A 512 10.77 3.41 -4.93
CA THR A 512 9.38 3.86 -5.11
C THR A 512 8.42 3.13 -4.17
N LYS A 513 8.59 1.82 -3.97
CA LYS A 513 7.82 1.06 -2.96
C LYS A 513 8.10 1.60 -1.55
N GLY A 514 9.36 1.84 -1.22
CA GLY A 514 9.74 2.47 0.05
C GLY A 514 9.14 3.86 0.23
N TYR A 515 9.15 4.67 -0.81
CA TYR A 515 8.56 6.01 -0.79
C TYR A 515 7.07 5.97 -0.50
N VAL A 516 6.33 5.11 -1.19
CA VAL A 516 4.89 4.90 -1.00
C VAL A 516 4.57 4.37 0.41
N LEU A 517 5.25 3.30 0.83
CA LEU A 517 4.98 2.68 2.13
C LEU A 517 5.35 3.59 3.30
N ARG A 518 6.43 4.35 3.20
CA ARG A 518 6.80 5.35 4.20
C ARG A 518 5.90 6.58 4.20
N ALA A 519 5.18 6.86 3.12
CA ALA A 519 4.12 7.85 3.11
C ALA A 519 2.88 7.36 3.88
N LEU A 520 2.44 6.13 3.63
CA LEU A 520 1.26 5.54 4.26
C LEU A 520 1.49 5.18 5.72
N ALA A 521 2.62 4.54 6.03
CA ALA A 521 2.96 4.02 7.36
C ALA A 521 4.32 4.55 7.86
N PRO A 522 4.42 5.84 8.19
CA PRO A 522 5.70 6.52 8.46
C PRO A 522 6.46 6.03 9.69
N ARG A 523 5.79 5.28 10.57
CA ARG A 523 6.37 4.72 11.80
C ARG A 523 6.58 3.20 11.71
N THR A 524 6.26 2.61 10.56
CA THR A 524 6.49 1.19 10.28
C THR A 524 7.84 1.02 9.60
N ALA A 525 8.61 0.02 10.02
CA ALA A 525 9.87 -0.32 9.39
C ALA A 525 9.64 -0.74 7.93
N TYR A 526 10.43 -0.18 7.02
CA TYR A 526 10.47 -0.59 5.63
C TYR A 526 11.76 -1.37 5.38
N TYR A 527 11.65 -2.63 4.98
CA TYR A 527 12.77 -3.53 4.73
C TYR A 527 13.11 -3.56 3.24
N GLY A 528 14.38 -3.40 2.92
CA GLY A 528 14.86 -3.33 1.54
C GLY A 528 14.95 -4.67 0.82
N ASP A 529 14.45 -5.74 1.47
CA ASP A 529 14.50 -7.11 0.98
C ASP A 529 15.93 -7.66 0.85
N HIS A 530 16.10 -8.79 0.20
CA HIS A 530 17.39 -9.42 0.00
C HIS A 530 18.03 -9.09 -1.37
N ILE A 531 17.57 -8.04 -2.04
CA ILE A 531 18.08 -7.34 -3.24
C ILE A 531 18.65 -8.19 -4.40
N GLU A 532 18.34 -9.44 -4.50
CA GLU A 532 18.85 -10.30 -5.61
C GLU A 532 18.22 -9.99 -6.95
N LEU A 533 17.02 -9.40 -6.96
CA LEU A 533 16.28 -9.05 -8.18
C LEU A 533 16.52 -7.60 -8.65
N SER A 534 17.19 -6.77 -7.83
CA SER A 534 17.44 -5.37 -8.19
C SER A 534 18.58 -5.21 -9.20
N ASP A 535 18.67 -4.00 -9.80
CA ASP A 535 19.71 -3.64 -10.78
C ASP A 535 21.12 -3.89 -10.23
N GLY A 536 21.86 -4.78 -10.87
CA GLY A 536 23.24 -5.10 -10.48
C GLY A 536 23.39 -5.94 -9.20
N GLY A 537 22.33 -6.28 -8.48
CA GLY A 537 22.37 -6.96 -7.18
C GLY A 537 23.15 -6.13 -6.13
N ASN A 538 23.05 -6.46 -4.86
CA ASN A 538 23.81 -5.79 -3.78
C ASN A 538 23.84 -4.24 -3.82
N ASP A 539 22.78 -3.60 -4.32
CA ASP A 539 22.66 -2.15 -4.36
C ASP A 539 22.27 -1.59 -2.96
N TYR A 540 23.23 -1.58 -2.06
CA TYR A 540 23.03 -1.06 -0.70
C TYR A 540 22.83 0.44 -0.65
N GLN A 541 23.28 1.19 -1.66
CA GLN A 541 23.05 2.65 -1.73
C GLN A 541 21.57 2.96 -1.88
N THR A 542 20.84 2.14 -2.64
CA THR A 542 19.38 2.26 -2.76
C THR A 542 18.67 2.03 -1.43
N GLN A 543 19.00 0.95 -0.71
CA GLN A 543 18.38 0.69 0.60
C GLN A 543 18.69 1.80 1.61
N LEU A 544 19.96 2.22 1.71
CA LEU A 544 20.39 3.29 2.62
C LEU A 544 19.72 4.62 2.29
N GLY A 545 19.68 5.00 1.01
CA GLY A 545 19.20 6.32 0.58
C GLY A 545 17.69 6.51 0.72
N ILE A 546 16.88 5.44 0.54
CA ILE A 546 15.43 5.51 0.81
C ILE A 546 15.13 5.28 2.30
N GLY A 547 16.13 4.98 3.13
CA GLY A 547 15.96 4.68 4.53
C GLY A 547 15.26 3.35 4.78
N ALA A 548 15.59 2.34 3.99
CA ALA A 548 15.17 0.98 4.26
C ALA A 548 15.99 0.35 5.38
N VAL A 549 15.40 -0.61 6.07
CA VAL A 549 16.13 -1.57 6.91
C VAL A 549 16.97 -2.44 5.98
N LEU A 550 18.25 -2.58 6.29
CA LEU A 550 19.20 -3.23 5.41
C LEU A 550 19.01 -4.75 5.45
N GLY A 551 18.88 -5.35 4.27
CA GLY A 551 18.73 -6.76 4.08
C GLY A 551 19.64 -7.34 3.01
N THR A 552 19.95 -8.63 3.13
CA THR A 552 20.69 -9.38 2.12
C THR A 552 20.51 -10.88 2.31
N LYS A 553 20.92 -11.63 1.31
CA LYS A 553 21.07 -13.08 1.38
C LYS A 553 22.47 -13.50 0.90
N PHE A 554 23.03 -14.50 1.50
CA PHE A 554 24.29 -15.13 1.06
C PHE A 554 24.44 -16.52 1.64
N THR A 555 25.26 -17.34 1.00
CA THR A 555 25.78 -18.60 1.54
C THR A 555 27.22 -18.41 2.04
N TRP A 556 27.63 -19.19 3.06
CA TRP A 556 28.99 -19.16 3.62
C TRP A 556 29.23 -20.40 4.49
N PRO A 557 30.45 -21.00 4.56
CA PRO A 557 31.66 -20.64 3.80
C PRO A 557 31.74 -21.26 2.40
N LYS A 558 30.70 -21.99 1.98
CA LYS A 558 30.69 -22.69 0.70
C LYS A 558 29.51 -22.19 -0.16
N ASP A 559 29.70 -22.20 -1.45
CA ASP A 559 28.61 -21.97 -2.40
C ASP A 559 27.60 -23.11 -2.34
N ASN A 560 26.35 -22.78 -2.69
CA ASN A 560 25.31 -23.80 -2.86
C ASN A 560 25.27 -24.23 -4.33
N PRO A 561 25.64 -25.49 -4.67
CA PRO A 561 25.69 -25.94 -6.06
C PRO A 561 24.30 -26.11 -6.70
N HIS A 562 23.22 -26.03 -5.93
CA HIS A 562 21.85 -26.25 -6.40
C HIS A 562 21.15 -24.97 -6.86
N VAL A 563 21.72 -23.79 -6.57
CA VAL A 563 21.14 -22.51 -7.00
C VAL A 563 21.72 -22.07 -8.34
N ARG A 564 20.92 -21.36 -9.14
CA ARG A 564 21.33 -20.89 -10.47
C ARG A 564 22.40 -19.80 -10.46
N ARG A 565 22.48 -19.02 -9.36
CA ARG A 565 23.47 -17.95 -9.13
C ARG A 565 24.25 -18.26 -7.88
N SER A 566 25.53 -17.92 -7.88
CA SER A 566 26.31 -17.99 -6.65
C SER A 566 25.89 -16.88 -5.71
N TYR A 567 25.42 -17.26 -4.55
CA TYR A 567 25.17 -16.38 -3.41
C TYR A 567 26.32 -16.38 -2.39
N LEU A 568 27.43 -17.05 -2.72
CA LEU A 568 28.60 -17.10 -1.86
C LEU A 568 29.07 -15.68 -1.50
N LEU A 569 29.24 -15.44 -0.22
CA LEU A 569 29.83 -14.20 0.30
C LEU A 569 31.32 -14.17 -0.05
N THR A 570 31.70 -13.51 -1.16
CA THR A 570 33.10 -13.29 -1.53
C THR A 570 33.70 -12.15 -0.73
N PRO A 571 35.05 -12.02 -0.65
CA PRO A 571 35.67 -10.90 0.03
C PRO A 571 35.21 -9.53 -0.47
N GLU A 572 34.96 -9.38 -1.77
CA GLU A 572 34.48 -8.13 -2.38
C GLU A 572 33.05 -7.80 -1.92
N LYS A 573 32.14 -8.78 -1.95
CA LYS A 573 30.76 -8.63 -1.44
C LYS A 573 30.76 -8.34 0.06
N GLU A 574 31.63 -9.01 0.80
CA GLU A 574 31.77 -8.81 2.24
C GLU A 574 32.22 -7.38 2.56
N ALA A 575 33.18 -6.83 1.81
CA ALA A 575 33.64 -5.46 1.99
C ALA A 575 32.55 -4.42 1.73
N GLN A 576 31.79 -4.59 0.66
CA GLN A 576 30.63 -3.71 0.34
C GLN A 576 29.56 -3.80 1.44
N LEU A 577 29.23 -5.01 1.89
CA LEU A 577 28.24 -5.24 2.92
C LEU A 577 28.67 -4.64 4.27
N LYS A 578 29.94 -4.79 4.67
CA LYS A 578 30.48 -4.18 5.89
C LYS A 578 30.35 -2.67 5.87
N ASN A 579 30.75 -2.02 4.77
CA ASN A 579 30.60 -0.56 4.62
C ASN A 579 29.10 -0.15 4.78
N ALA A 580 28.19 -0.85 4.12
CA ALA A 580 26.76 -0.54 4.21
C ALA A 580 26.20 -0.74 5.64
N LEU A 581 26.59 -1.81 6.32
CA LEU A 581 26.15 -2.09 7.70
C LEU A 581 26.72 -1.08 8.71
N GLU A 582 27.98 -0.65 8.55
CA GLU A 582 28.59 0.40 9.38
C GLU A 582 27.85 1.73 9.21
N ILE A 583 27.54 2.13 7.96
CA ILE A 583 26.74 3.32 7.66
C ILE A 583 25.33 3.18 8.24
N TYR A 584 24.69 2.03 8.04
CA TYR A 584 23.35 1.77 8.59
C TYR A 584 23.34 1.93 10.11
N ALA A 585 24.29 1.30 10.82
CA ALA A 585 24.41 1.38 12.27
C ALA A 585 24.65 2.80 12.78
N ALA A 586 25.47 3.60 12.04
CA ALA A 586 25.80 4.97 12.42
C ALA A 586 24.63 5.94 12.16
N LYS A 587 23.87 5.77 11.08
CA LYS A 587 22.88 6.75 10.64
C LYS A 587 21.44 6.37 10.95
N ARG A 588 21.09 5.10 10.91
CA ARG A 588 19.71 4.62 11.19
C ARG A 588 18.64 5.41 10.42
N LEU A 589 18.84 5.67 9.13
CA LEU A 589 17.94 6.48 8.31
C LEU A 589 16.55 5.85 8.15
N SER A 590 16.42 4.56 8.42
CA SER A 590 15.14 3.85 8.51
C SER A 590 14.19 4.42 9.59
N GLU A 591 14.75 5.03 10.64
CA GLU A 591 14.01 5.71 11.70
C GLU A 591 13.86 7.22 11.46
N GLY A 592 14.42 7.74 10.37
CA GLY A 592 14.32 9.15 10.00
C GLY A 592 13.01 9.48 9.29
N GLU A 593 12.77 10.75 9.03
CA GLU A 593 11.58 11.25 8.34
C GLU A 593 11.92 11.66 6.90
N ILE A 594 11.19 11.15 5.90
CA ILE A 594 11.26 11.66 4.53
C ILE A 594 10.69 13.08 4.51
N VAL A 595 11.42 14.02 3.93
CA VAL A 595 11.02 15.43 3.82
C VAL A 595 10.27 15.62 2.51
N PRO A 596 8.94 15.83 2.54
CA PRO A 596 8.13 15.97 1.34
C PRO A 596 8.35 17.30 0.64
N GLY A 597 8.07 17.36 -0.66
CA GLY A 597 7.99 18.60 -1.44
C GLY A 597 9.31 19.33 -1.68
N LEU A 598 10.45 18.70 -1.39
CA LEU A 598 11.77 19.26 -1.79
C LEU A 598 12.10 18.92 -3.23
N TYR A 599 11.77 17.71 -3.64
CA TYR A 599 11.94 17.21 -5.01
C TYR A 599 10.71 16.38 -5.35
N ASP A 600 10.31 16.41 -6.62
CA ASP A 600 9.13 15.71 -7.10
C ASP A 600 9.55 14.53 -7.98
N VAL A 601 9.12 13.34 -7.61
CA VAL A 601 9.33 12.13 -8.42
C VAL A 601 8.73 12.33 -9.81
N GLY A 602 9.53 12.01 -10.84
CA GLY A 602 9.16 12.15 -12.24
C GLY A 602 9.48 13.50 -12.88
N TYR A 603 9.73 14.55 -12.11
CA TYR A 603 9.98 15.89 -12.62
C TYR A 603 11.36 16.45 -12.25
N ASP A 604 11.94 16.03 -11.14
CA ASP A 604 13.29 16.43 -10.77
C ASP A 604 14.33 15.40 -11.24
N PHE A 605 15.45 15.89 -11.73
CA PHE A 605 16.59 15.07 -12.12
C PHE A 605 17.88 15.65 -11.51
N PRO A 606 18.76 14.80 -10.93
CA PRO A 606 18.58 13.36 -10.71
C PRO A 606 17.41 13.06 -9.79
N GLU A 607 16.87 11.80 -9.83
CA GLU A 607 15.89 11.32 -8.88
C GLU A 607 16.42 11.50 -7.46
N THR A 608 15.64 12.14 -6.57
CA THR A 608 16.17 12.58 -5.28
C THR A 608 15.20 12.33 -4.14
N TYR A 609 15.71 11.75 -3.05
CA TYR A 609 15.02 11.59 -1.77
C TYR A 609 15.81 12.28 -0.66
N VAL A 610 15.11 12.85 0.32
CA VAL A 610 15.75 13.53 1.46
C VAL A 610 15.15 12.99 2.76
N ILE A 611 16.03 12.52 3.65
CA ILE A 611 15.65 12.04 4.98
C ILE A 611 16.24 12.98 6.03
N ARG A 612 15.37 13.50 6.90
CA ARG A 612 15.80 14.23 8.09
C ARG A 612 15.93 13.28 9.26
N LYS A 613 17.10 13.27 9.89
CA LYS A 613 17.34 12.55 11.14
C LYS A 613 18.31 13.33 12.02
N ASP A 614 17.97 13.49 13.29
CA ASP A 614 18.81 14.19 14.30
C ASP A 614 19.28 15.59 13.85
N GLY A 615 18.42 16.31 13.11
CA GLY A 615 18.72 17.65 12.57
C GLY A 615 19.58 17.68 11.31
N VAL A 616 20.03 16.53 10.82
CA VAL A 616 20.81 16.38 9.58
C VAL A 616 19.88 16.08 8.42
N LEU A 617 20.13 16.73 7.27
CA LEU A 617 19.48 16.36 6.00
C LEU A 617 20.39 15.39 5.24
N ASN A 618 19.85 14.20 4.97
CA ASN A 618 20.52 13.16 4.21
C ASN A 618 19.87 13.07 2.84
N TYR A 619 20.63 13.39 1.80
CA TYR A 619 20.20 13.39 0.41
C TYR A 619 20.64 12.10 -0.27
N ALA A 620 19.77 11.53 -1.07
CA ALA A 620 20.08 10.40 -1.93
C ALA A 620 19.69 10.75 -3.37
N PHE A 621 20.70 10.89 -4.22
CA PHE A 621 20.55 11.21 -5.65
C PHE A 621 20.84 9.97 -6.47
N TYR A 622 19.96 9.69 -7.45
CA TYR A 622 20.08 8.52 -8.34
C TYR A 622 19.92 8.93 -9.80
N THR A 623 20.66 8.28 -10.67
CA THR A 623 20.52 8.43 -12.12
C THR A 623 20.53 7.08 -12.81
N ARG A 624 19.71 6.93 -13.85
CA ARG A 624 19.73 5.81 -14.81
C ARG A 624 20.24 6.25 -16.17
N GLY A 625 20.69 7.48 -16.28
CA GLY A 625 21.03 8.15 -17.51
C GLY A 625 22.45 8.70 -17.53
N PRO A 626 22.65 9.86 -18.12
CA PRO A 626 23.96 10.47 -18.21
C PRO A 626 24.52 10.79 -16.82
N LYS A 627 25.85 10.86 -16.77
CA LYS A 627 26.61 11.32 -15.62
C LYS A 627 26.09 12.66 -15.11
N VAL A 628 26.04 12.82 -13.80
CA VAL A 628 25.59 14.03 -13.12
C VAL A 628 26.80 14.78 -12.61
N GLU A 629 26.94 16.07 -13.01
CA GLU A 629 28.05 16.92 -12.63
C GLU A 629 27.67 17.98 -11.58
N GLN A 630 26.38 18.20 -11.36
CA GLN A 630 25.90 19.17 -10.36
C GLN A 630 24.59 18.68 -9.74
N VAL A 631 24.43 18.93 -8.44
CA VAL A 631 23.17 18.73 -7.72
C VAL A 631 22.77 19.99 -6.97
N GLU A 632 21.47 20.25 -6.86
CA GLU A 632 20.92 21.29 -6.02
C GLU A 632 20.59 20.71 -4.64
N LEU A 633 21.01 21.35 -3.55
CA LEU A 633 20.72 20.95 -2.18
C LEU A 633 19.56 21.81 -1.65
N ARG A 634 18.33 21.31 -1.79
CA ARG A 634 17.09 21.99 -1.33
C ARG A 634 16.82 21.71 0.15
N GLY A 635 16.11 22.62 0.82
CA GLY A 635 15.71 22.48 2.22
C GLY A 635 16.72 22.97 3.25
N LEU A 636 17.88 23.50 2.80
CA LEU A 636 18.86 24.16 3.67
C LEU A 636 18.37 25.56 4.08
N GLU A 637 18.65 25.96 5.32
CA GLU A 637 18.30 27.30 5.82
C GLU A 637 19.23 28.37 5.24
N LYS A 638 18.66 29.32 4.51
CA LYS A 638 19.39 30.40 3.84
C LYS A 638 20.32 31.16 4.82
N GLY A 639 21.56 31.34 4.42
CA GLY A 639 22.60 32.02 5.19
C GLY A 639 23.32 31.16 6.22
N CYS A 640 22.83 29.93 6.50
CA CYS A 640 23.50 29.01 7.38
C CYS A 640 24.63 28.26 6.63
N LYS A 641 25.63 27.82 7.38
CA LYS A 641 26.73 27.00 6.88
C LYS A 641 26.47 25.53 7.15
N TYR A 642 26.81 24.70 6.17
CA TYR A 642 26.67 23.26 6.26
C TYR A 642 27.94 22.55 5.80
N GLN A 643 28.44 21.62 6.59
CA GLN A 643 29.41 20.64 6.14
C GLN A 643 28.74 19.62 5.27
N ILE A 644 29.25 19.37 4.07
CA ILE A 644 28.71 18.39 3.13
C ILE A 644 29.68 17.24 2.98
N ASN A 645 29.21 16.01 3.24
CA ASN A 645 30.00 14.80 3.07
C ASN A 645 29.22 13.77 2.25
N ASP A 646 29.91 13.04 1.37
CA ASP A 646 29.41 11.77 0.85
C ASP A 646 29.69 10.70 1.89
N TYR A 647 28.64 10.27 2.56
CA TYR A 647 28.77 9.32 3.65
C TYR A 647 28.95 7.86 3.21
N TYR A 648 28.70 7.56 1.91
CA TYR A 648 28.91 6.23 1.37
C TYR A 648 30.34 6.01 0.86
N ASN A 649 30.90 7.00 0.13
CA ASN A 649 32.23 6.96 -0.43
C ASN A 649 33.28 7.65 0.47
N HIS A 650 32.88 8.22 1.62
CA HIS A 650 33.75 8.93 2.57
C HIS A 650 34.49 10.14 1.96
N VAL A 651 33.77 10.93 1.11
CA VAL A 651 34.32 12.12 0.48
C VAL A 651 33.85 13.39 1.18
N ASP A 652 34.77 14.27 1.54
CA ASP A 652 34.46 15.58 2.11
C ASP A 652 34.37 16.63 0.97
N TYR A 653 33.15 17.19 0.80
CA TYR A 653 32.89 18.29 -0.15
C TYR A 653 33.08 19.69 0.47
N GLY A 654 33.48 19.76 1.74
CA GLY A 654 33.72 21.01 2.45
C GLY A 654 32.46 21.71 2.95
N VAL A 655 32.60 22.99 3.26
CA VAL A 655 31.56 23.83 3.84
C VAL A 655 30.91 24.68 2.77
N VAL A 656 29.56 24.55 2.64
CA VAL A 656 28.77 25.43 1.79
C VAL A 656 27.94 26.41 2.63
N THR A 657 27.70 27.62 2.10
CA THR A 657 26.75 28.56 2.69
C THR A 657 25.45 28.49 1.91
N ALA A 658 24.37 28.15 2.57
CA ALA A 658 23.07 27.98 1.94
C ALA A 658 22.54 29.31 1.36
N SER A 659 22.00 29.24 0.15
CA SER A 659 21.39 30.35 -0.60
C SER A 659 20.00 29.94 -1.09
N ASP A 660 19.33 30.79 -1.86
CA ASP A 660 18.04 30.44 -2.49
C ASP A 660 18.16 29.25 -3.45
N LYS A 661 19.35 29.07 -4.04
CA LYS A 661 19.70 27.93 -4.87
C LYS A 661 21.13 27.49 -4.53
N THR A 662 21.25 26.47 -3.68
CA THR A 662 22.55 25.92 -3.28
C THR A 662 22.94 24.79 -4.22
N VAL A 663 23.91 24.97 -5.05
CA VAL A 663 24.42 23.99 -6.03
C VAL A 663 25.78 23.47 -5.56
N LEU A 664 25.97 22.16 -5.69
CA LEU A 664 27.22 21.47 -5.40
C LEU A 664 27.75 20.81 -6.69
N ASP A 665 29.03 21.03 -7.00
CA ASP A 665 29.72 20.31 -8.07
C ASP A 665 30.01 18.88 -7.59
N VAL A 666 29.61 17.90 -8.39
CA VAL A 666 29.70 16.46 -8.09
C VAL A 666 30.12 15.70 -9.34
N ASP A 667 30.38 14.41 -9.17
CA ASP A 667 30.73 13.53 -10.29
C ASP A 667 30.25 12.10 -9.97
N PHE A 668 29.06 11.71 -10.49
CA PHE A 668 28.54 10.36 -10.31
C PHE A 668 27.66 9.92 -11.49
N ASP A 669 27.52 8.62 -11.67
CA ASP A 669 26.79 7.97 -12.77
C ASP A 669 25.78 6.91 -12.31
N HIS A 670 25.62 6.70 -10.99
CA HIS A 670 24.67 5.76 -10.42
C HIS A 670 23.95 6.34 -9.21
N ALA A 671 24.68 6.55 -8.10
CA ALA A 671 24.12 7.08 -6.86
C ALA A 671 25.13 7.99 -6.14
N LEU A 672 24.59 8.99 -5.43
CA LEU A 672 25.37 9.88 -4.56
C LEU A 672 24.60 10.09 -3.26
N LEU A 673 25.22 9.75 -2.13
CA LEU A 673 24.60 9.82 -0.81
C LEU A 673 25.29 10.89 0.04
N LEU A 674 24.64 12.05 0.19
CA LEU A 674 25.19 13.19 0.90
C LEU A 674 24.50 13.44 2.24
N GLU A 675 25.26 13.91 3.23
CA GLU A 675 24.72 14.53 4.44
C GLU A 675 25.06 16.02 4.49
N ALA A 676 24.13 16.82 4.99
CA ALA A 676 24.33 18.24 5.26
C ALA A 676 24.21 18.51 6.77
N ILE A 677 25.34 18.75 7.41
CA ILE A 677 25.45 18.96 8.86
C ILE A 677 25.57 20.49 9.10
N LYS A 678 24.58 21.06 9.77
CA LYS A 678 24.57 22.49 10.13
C LYS A 678 25.68 22.78 11.12
N GLN A 679 26.48 23.83 10.84
CA GLN A 679 27.59 24.31 11.67
C GLN A 679 27.15 25.36 12.69
#